data_a656a0dccb57a6d3105f09a2f5213f9c
#
_entry.id   a656a0dccb57a6d3105f09a2f5213f9c
#
_cell.length_a   1.000
_cell.length_b   1.000
_cell.length_c   1.000
_cell.angle_alpha   90.00
_cell.angle_beta   90.00
_cell.angle_gamma   90.00
#
_symmetry.space_group_name_H-M   'P 1'
#
loop_
_entity.id
_entity.type
_entity.pdbx_description
1 polymer ?
#
loop_
_entity_poly.entity_id
_entity_poly.type
_entity_poly.pdbx_seq_one_letter_code
_entity_poly.pdbx_strand_id
1 'polypeptide(L)'
;MAKVALIENKPSRQDFVQLFNNEFNFDRFALCSDPTIKKVLKRDCDIDINIDDYDWIILVGSEALKFYTKQNSVTEYSGRVVDEKFLPVINPAMLAFKPEAKKTWEESATNITKYIKGELKQQRLGNDKCYGITETSDLIEFLNKALDAPFDFISLDSETTGLYPRDGYMLGLSISYEPEHGAYISTDCIDEEAEELLQQLFSKKRVVFHNAKFDLAFFEYHFGFTFPRFEDTMLLHYMLDENPGTHGLKQLALKYTPYGDYEKGMYDWIDEYCRRNGVLKGSFTWDTIPFDIMKDYAAMDAVCTFLLFQKFENALVKNDRLYGVYKDILIPGCRFLTDVQDAGVPFDKERLEKSSVLMQTEIDEAIAKLYEYPAVKEFEHSQGKDFNPNSTMQLRALLFDFLGLKPTGKKTGTGAESTDAEVLKELADEHEVPQLVLDIRQKVKIKTTYLDKIYPQLDKDSRLRTGFNLHGTTSGRLSSSGKMNMQQIPRDNPIVKGCIKATKGNKIVAMDLTTAEVYCAAVLANDKALMEVFQSGGNFHSNIAKLVFNLPCEVDEVAELYGTQRQMAKAVTFGIMYGAGPKKISEQVTKDSGKYFSTSEASEVIKDYFHQFSGLKRWLDNQKKFIEDNGFIYSHFGRKRRLPNVFSTDKGIASHEVRSGINFLVQSIASDVNLLGAIDTHQELKEKQLDKDARIFALVHDSILAEVKEDKIEEYLEILIRNVQKDRGISIPNCPIGCDFEVGDDYSMGKFGEKYENI
;
A
#
# COMPACT_ATOMS: atom_id res chain seq x y z
N MET A 1 24.35 -11.53 -39.11
CA MET A 1 24.19 -11.07 -37.71
C MET A 1 23.24 -9.90 -37.73
N ALA A 2 22.35 -9.80 -36.80
CA ALA A 2 21.44 -8.67 -36.68
C ALA A 2 22.23 -7.35 -36.51
N LYS A 3 21.81 -6.31 -37.18
CA LYS A 3 22.40 -4.96 -37.04
C LYS A 3 21.73 -4.27 -35.85
N VAL A 4 22.50 -3.91 -34.84
CA VAL A 4 21.99 -3.42 -33.56
C VAL A 4 22.48 -1.99 -33.31
N ALA A 5 21.58 -1.08 -32.88
CA ALA A 5 21.93 0.21 -32.32
C ALA A 5 21.69 0.22 -30.81
N LEU A 6 22.55 0.96 -30.06
CA LEU A 6 22.35 1.25 -28.66
C LEU A 6 22.27 2.78 -28.49
N ILE A 7 21.17 3.25 -27.91
CA ILE A 7 20.89 4.69 -27.75
C ILE A 7 20.80 5.01 -26.26
N GLU A 8 21.71 5.85 -25.78
CA GLU A 8 21.67 6.38 -24.40
C GLU A 8 21.10 7.82 -24.38
N ASN A 9 20.78 8.32 -23.20
CA ASN A 9 20.30 9.69 -23.04
C ASN A 9 21.39 10.71 -23.39
N LYS A 10 22.64 10.44 -22.95
CA LYS A 10 23.85 11.23 -23.23
C LYS A 10 25.07 10.31 -23.16
N PRO A 11 26.22 10.69 -23.77
CA PRO A 11 27.41 9.87 -23.74
C PRO A 11 27.85 9.53 -22.31
N SER A 12 28.07 8.26 -22.03
CA SER A 12 28.49 7.74 -20.72
C SER A 12 29.79 6.97 -20.83
N ARG A 13 30.47 6.75 -19.69
CA ARG A 13 31.65 5.92 -19.58
C ARG A 13 31.36 4.43 -19.38
N GLN A 14 30.10 4.02 -19.52
CA GLN A 14 29.71 2.62 -19.36
C GLN A 14 30.29 1.77 -20.49
N ASP A 15 30.85 0.63 -20.14
CA ASP A 15 31.28 -0.38 -21.10
C ASP A 15 30.14 -1.36 -21.38
N PHE A 16 29.27 -0.97 -22.30
CA PHE A 16 28.12 -1.80 -22.67
C PHE A 16 28.52 -3.11 -23.35
N VAL A 17 29.68 -3.18 -23.99
CA VAL A 17 30.20 -4.43 -24.57
C VAL A 17 30.43 -5.46 -23.48
N GLN A 18 31.11 -5.06 -22.40
CA GLN A 18 31.33 -5.91 -21.23
C GLN A 18 30.01 -6.17 -20.47
N LEU A 19 29.11 -5.18 -20.35
CA LEU A 19 27.83 -5.30 -19.69
C LEU A 19 26.88 -6.30 -20.37
N PHE A 20 27.01 -6.48 -21.68
CA PHE A 20 26.32 -7.54 -22.45
C PHE A 20 27.23 -8.79 -22.71
N ASN A 21 28.29 -8.99 -21.91
CA ASN A 21 29.16 -10.15 -21.93
C ASN A 21 29.85 -10.41 -23.30
N ASN A 22 30.06 -9.38 -24.12
CA ASN A 22 30.61 -9.48 -25.48
C ASN A 22 29.78 -10.38 -26.43
N GLU A 23 28.45 -10.49 -26.21
CA GLU A 23 27.60 -11.47 -26.91
C GLU A 23 27.20 -11.02 -28.32
N PHE A 24 27.21 -9.69 -28.60
CA PHE A 24 26.87 -9.10 -29.90
C PHE A 24 27.53 -7.72 -30.06
N ASN A 25 27.63 -7.26 -31.32
CA ASN A 25 28.12 -5.92 -31.66
C ASN A 25 26.96 -4.95 -31.87
N PHE A 26 27.20 -3.67 -31.57
CA PHE A 26 26.24 -2.60 -31.78
C PHE A 26 26.91 -1.27 -32.09
N ASP A 27 26.21 -0.41 -32.83
CA ASP A 27 26.58 0.99 -33.01
C ASP A 27 26.03 1.82 -31.85
N ARG A 28 26.82 2.72 -31.29
CA ARG A 28 26.47 3.48 -30.08
C ARG A 28 26.13 4.92 -30.41
N PHE A 29 24.99 5.38 -29.91
CA PHE A 29 24.46 6.72 -30.08
C PHE A 29 24.01 7.32 -28.75
N ALA A 30 23.81 8.65 -28.73
CA ALA A 30 23.21 9.34 -27.59
C ALA A 30 22.12 10.29 -28.11
N LEU A 31 21.02 10.45 -27.35
CA LEU A 31 19.98 11.42 -27.68
C LEU A 31 20.52 12.86 -27.72
N CYS A 32 21.42 13.18 -26.79
CA CYS A 32 22.05 14.47 -26.69
C CYS A 32 23.59 14.30 -26.64
N SER A 33 24.31 15.00 -27.50
CA SER A 33 25.76 14.93 -27.58
C SER A 33 26.47 15.61 -26.41
N ASP A 34 25.79 16.54 -25.70
CA ASP A 34 26.37 17.28 -24.57
C ASP A 34 26.33 16.48 -23.26
N PRO A 35 27.46 15.98 -22.76
CA PRO A 35 27.49 15.19 -21.51
C PRO A 35 27.21 16.02 -20.25
N THR A 36 27.25 17.36 -20.31
CA THR A 36 27.12 18.26 -19.16
C THR A 36 25.65 18.49 -18.76
N ILE A 37 24.71 18.24 -19.66
CA ILE A 37 23.28 18.38 -19.38
C ILE A 37 22.85 17.41 -18.26
N LYS A 38 22.27 17.94 -17.19
CA LYS A 38 21.82 17.12 -16.06
C LYS A 38 20.61 16.25 -16.41
N LYS A 39 19.65 16.80 -17.16
CA LYS A 39 18.44 16.11 -17.61
C LYS A 39 18.18 16.46 -19.08
N VAL A 40 18.19 15.44 -19.93
CA VAL A 40 17.92 15.60 -21.36
C VAL A 40 16.43 15.84 -21.57
N LEU A 41 16.09 16.95 -22.22
CA LEU A 41 14.73 17.26 -22.65
C LEU A 41 14.65 17.08 -24.16
N LYS A 42 13.45 16.94 -24.72
CA LYS A 42 13.23 16.74 -26.17
C LYS A 42 13.91 17.82 -27.04
N ARG A 43 13.98 19.06 -26.55
CA ARG A 43 14.67 20.19 -27.22
C ARG A 43 16.20 20.09 -27.23
N ASP A 44 16.75 19.27 -26.37
CA ASP A 44 18.21 19.10 -26.21
C ASP A 44 18.72 17.90 -27.03
N CYS A 45 17.81 17.20 -27.72
CA CYS A 45 18.15 16.04 -28.54
C CYS A 45 18.67 16.48 -29.91
N ASP A 46 19.87 15.99 -30.23
CA ASP A 46 20.60 16.26 -31.47
C ASP A 46 21.01 14.96 -32.20
N ILE A 47 20.39 13.82 -31.82
CA ILE A 47 20.71 12.52 -32.41
C ILE A 47 20.36 12.48 -33.90
N ASP A 48 21.33 12.02 -34.70
CA ASP A 48 21.18 11.76 -36.13
C ASP A 48 21.36 10.25 -36.39
N ILE A 49 20.26 9.54 -36.51
CA ILE A 49 20.22 8.10 -36.80
C ILE A 49 18.98 7.74 -37.61
N ASN A 50 19.18 6.96 -38.69
CA ASN A 50 18.06 6.32 -39.35
C ASN A 50 17.78 4.98 -38.66
N ILE A 51 16.68 4.91 -37.88
CA ILE A 51 16.30 3.72 -37.12
C ILE A 51 15.94 2.53 -38.02
N ASP A 52 15.58 2.75 -39.29
CA ASP A 52 15.21 1.69 -40.21
C ASP A 52 16.42 0.91 -40.74
N ASP A 53 17.63 1.42 -40.53
CA ASP A 53 18.87 0.73 -40.88
C ASP A 53 19.25 -0.39 -39.87
N TYR A 54 18.50 -0.54 -38.77
CA TYR A 54 18.79 -1.47 -37.69
C TYR A 54 17.64 -2.49 -37.47
N ASP A 55 18.01 -3.74 -37.24
CA ASP A 55 17.09 -4.79 -36.89
C ASP A 55 16.59 -4.63 -35.44
N TRP A 56 17.49 -4.22 -34.54
CA TRP A 56 17.22 -4.00 -33.11
C TRP A 56 17.80 -2.70 -32.61
N ILE A 57 17.08 -2.03 -31.71
CA ILE A 57 17.49 -0.78 -31.08
C ILE A 57 17.35 -0.88 -29.57
N ILE A 58 18.49 -0.90 -28.87
CA ILE A 58 18.53 -0.91 -27.41
C ILE A 58 18.37 0.52 -26.90
N LEU A 59 17.34 0.78 -26.09
CA LEU A 59 17.06 2.08 -25.49
C LEU A 59 17.46 2.10 -24.02
N VAL A 60 18.49 2.85 -23.67
CA VAL A 60 19.06 2.91 -22.31
C VAL A 60 18.45 4.08 -21.53
N GLY A 61 17.59 3.77 -20.56
CA GLY A 61 16.98 4.76 -19.67
C GLY A 61 15.64 5.31 -20.17
N SER A 62 14.97 6.04 -19.28
CA SER A 62 13.59 6.49 -19.50
C SER A 62 13.44 7.53 -20.60
N GLU A 63 14.44 8.41 -20.79
CA GLU A 63 14.38 9.46 -21.79
C GLU A 63 14.48 8.86 -23.21
N ALA A 64 15.37 7.89 -23.43
CA ALA A 64 15.48 7.18 -24.70
C ALA A 64 14.20 6.43 -25.04
N LEU A 65 13.59 5.75 -24.06
CA LEU A 65 12.31 5.07 -24.21
C LEU A 65 11.20 6.05 -24.65
N LYS A 66 11.05 7.17 -23.93
CA LYS A 66 10.03 8.18 -24.22
C LYS A 66 10.21 8.90 -25.56
N PHE A 67 11.44 8.98 -26.01
CA PHE A 67 11.74 9.66 -27.29
C PHE A 67 11.25 8.86 -28.49
N TYR A 68 11.44 7.53 -28.46
CA TYR A 68 11.12 6.64 -29.58
C TYR A 68 9.77 5.91 -29.45
N THR A 69 9.24 5.81 -28.24
CA THR A 69 8.00 5.06 -27.96
C THR A 69 7.00 5.91 -27.18
N LYS A 70 5.77 5.43 -27.03
CA LYS A 70 4.76 6.05 -26.16
C LYS A 70 4.90 5.62 -24.69
N GLN A 71 5.85 4.73 -24.36
CA GLN A 71 6.00 4.15 -23.03
C GLN A 71 6.76 5.08 -22.08
N ASN A 72 6.37 5.07 -20.80
CA ASN A 72 6.92 5.96 -19.78
C ASN A 72 7.80 5.28 -18.74
N SER A 73 7.69 3.97 -18.57
CA SER A 73 8.36 3.20 -17.52
C SER A 73 9.42 2.26 -18.10
N VAL A 74 10.69 2.69 -18.10
CA VAL A 74 11.77 1.82 -18.56
C VAL A 74 11.91 0.55 -17.72
N THR A 75 11.60 0.59 -16.44
CA THR A 75 11.68 -0.58 -15.55
C THR A 75 10.66 -1.66 -15.94
N GLU A 76 9.46 -1.24 -16.35
CA GLU A 76 8.36 -2.12 -16.76
C GLU A 76 8.69 -2.85 -18.07
N TYR A 77 9.26 -2.13 -19.04
CA TYR A 77 9.58 -2.66 -20.37
C TYR A 77 11.03 -3.16 -20.51
N SER A 78 11.83 -3.12 -19.44
CA SER A 78 13.24 -3.50 -19.49
C SER A 78 13.44 -4.96 -19.91
N GLY A 79 14.24 -5.17 -20.97
CA GLY A 79 14.52 -6.48 -21.52
C GLY A 79 13.39 -7.10 -22.36
N ARG A 80 12.50 -6.28 -22.93
CA ARG A 80 11.37 -6.71 -23.77
C ARG A 80 11.34 -5.96 -25.10
N VAL A 81 10.60 -6.51 -26.06
CA VAL A 81 10.38 -5.83 -27.33
C VAL A 81 9.23 -4.85 -27.20
N VAL A 82 9.46 -3.62 -27.62
CA VAL A 82 8.46 -2.56 -27.75
C VAL A 82 8.43 -2.10 -29.20
N ASP A 83 7.23 -1.87 -29.77
CA ASP A 83 7.03 -1.42 -31.15
C ASP A 83 7.94 -2.17 -32.15
N GLU A 84 7.90 -3.52 -32.05
CA GLU A 84 8.55 -4.51 -32.93
C GLU A 84 10.08 -4.60 -32.87
N LYS A 85 10.84 -3.54 -32.58
CA LYS A 85 12.31 -3.54 -32.63
C LYS A 85 13.05 -2.83 -31.50
N PHE A 86 12.32 -2.11 -30.62
CA PHE A 86 12.97 -1.43 -29.50
C PHE A 86 13.13 -2.36 -28.30
N LEU A 87 14.31 -2.36 -27.70
CA LEU A 87 14.68 -3.16 -26.54
C LEU A 87 15.08 -2.23 -25.37
N PRO A 88 14.12 -1.74 -24.58
CA PRO A 88 14.44 -0.89 -23.44
C PRO A 88 15.27 -1.60 -22.39
N VAL A 89 16.15 -0.85 -21.74
CA VAL A 89 16.91 -1.33 -20.57
C VAL A 89 17.16 -0.19 -19.60
N ILE A 90 17.12 -0.51 -18.29
CA ILE A 90 17.45 0.47 -17.25
C ILE A 90 18.90 0.95 -17.41
N ASN A 91 19.20 2.18 -16.96
CA ASN A 91 20.56 2.70 -17.03
C ASN A 91 21.46 1.97 -16.01
N PRO A 92 22.53 1.26 -16.43
CA PRO A 92 23.38 0.50 -15.53
C PRO A 92 24.17 1.38 -14.54
N ALA A 93 24.30 2.67 -14.79
CA ALA A 93 24.95 3.60 -13.84
C ALA A 93 24.25 3.65 -12.48
N MET A 94 22.95 3.31 -12.42
CA MET A 94 22.20 3.27 -11.16
C MET A 94 22.56 2.07 -10.27
N LEU A 95 23.18 1.01 -10.81
CA LEU A 95 23.46 -0.22 -10.06
C LEU A 95 24.41 0.01 -8.88
N ALA A 96 25.30 1.01 -8.97
CA ALA A 96 26.18 1.38 -7.87
C ALA A 96 25.42 1.96 -6.66
N PHE A 97 24.30 2.62 -6.90
CA PHE A 97 23.50 3.28 -5.85
C PHE A 97 22.27 2.46 -5.46
N LYS A 98 21.73 1.67 -6.39
CA LYS A 98 20.54 0.86 -6.22
C LYS A 98 20.81 -0.61 -6.55
N PRO A 99 21.43 -1.36 -5.64
CA PRO A 99 21.71 -2.78 -5.84
C PRO A 99 20.49 -3.64 -6.15
N GLU A 100 19.28 -3.23 -5.73
CA GLU A 100 18.03 -3.90 -6.08
C GLU A 100 17.78 -3.94 -7.59
N ALA A 101 18.28 -2.98 -8.34
CA ALA A 101 18.15 -2.93 -9.80
C ALA A 101 19.03 -3.96 -10.53
N LYS A 102 19.98 -4.59 -9.84
CA LYS A 102 20.93 -5.55 -10.43
C LYS A 102 20.20 -6.74 -11.07
N LYS A 103 19.24 -7.31 -10.38
CA LYS A 103 18.45 -8.43 -10.89
C LYS A 103 17.70 -8.05 -12.16
N THR A 104 17.06 -6.89 -12.18
CA THR A 104 16.36 -6.37 -13.36
C THR A 104 17.32 -6.17 -14.53
N TRP A 105 18.50 -5.63 -14.27
CA TRP A 105 19.54 -5.48 -15.29
C TRP A 105 19.96 -6.82 -15.89
N GLU A 106 20.31 -7.80 -15.04
CA GLU A 106 20.79 -9.12 -15.47
C GLU A 106 19.75 -9.89 -16.29
N GLU A 107 18.49 -9.88 -15.83
CA GLU A 107 17.36 -10.47 -16.56
C GLU A 107 17.16 -9.77 -17.91
N SER A 108 17.22 -8.44 -17.94
CA SER A 108 17.01 -7.64 -19.15
C SER A 108 18.14 -7.85 -20.15
N ALA A 109 19.39 -7.80 -19.73
CA ALA A 109 20.54 -8.04 -20.59
C ALA A 109 20.51 -9.45 -21.20
N THR A 110 20.12 -10.46 -20.42
CA THR A 110 19.93 -11.83 -20.89
C THR A 110 18.83 -11.92 -21.95
N ASN A 111 17.67 -11.29 -21.71
CA ASN A 111 16.57 -11.32 -22.68
C ASN A 111 16.92 -10.57 -23.97
N ILE A 112 17.52 -9.37 -23.87
CA ILE A 112 18.00 -8.62 -25.03
C ILE A 112 18.94 -9.45 -25.89
N THR A 113 19.91 -10.12 -25.25
CA THR A 113 20.84 -11.00 -25.94
C THR A 113 20.10 -12.13 -26.68
N LYS A 114 19.12 -12.76 -26.05
CA LYS A 114 18.31 -13.82 -26.65
C LYS A 114 17.45 -13.33 -27.82
N TYR A 115 16.85 -12.12 -27.72
CA TYR A 115 16.12 -11.51 -28.84
C TYR A 115 17.03 -11.28 -30.05
N ILE A 116 18.19 -10.68 -29.83
CA ILE A 116 19.17 -10.36 -30.89
C ILE A 116 19.67 -11.66 -31.55
N LYS A 117 19.81 -12.74 -30.80
CA LYS A 117 20.19 -14.07 -31.33
C LYS A 117 19.04 -14.86 -31.94
N GLY A 118 17.82 -14.39 -31.85
CA GLY A 118 16.63 -15.10 -32.32
C GLY A 118 16.21 -16.29 -31.45
N GLU A 119 16.77 -16.39 -30.23
CA GLU A 119 16.46 -17.45 -29.25
C GLU A 119 15.19 -17.18 -28.46
N LEU A 120 14.77 -15.90 -28.36
CA LEU A 120 13.54 -15.48 -27.73
C LEU A 120 12.62 -14.85 -28.77
N LYS A 121 11.36 -15.27 -28.76
CA LYS A 121 10.32 -14.72 -29.65
C LYS A 121 9.60 -13.56 -28.97
N GLN A 122 9.12 -12.61 -29.77
CA GLN A 122 8.23 -11.55 -29.31
C GLN A 122 6.98 -12.17 -28.66
N GLN A 123 6.48 -11.50 -27.62
CA GLN A 123 5.27 -11.92 -26.94
C GLN A 123 4.06 -11.84 -27.87
N ARG A 124 3.12 -12.75 -27.69
CA ARG A 124 1.86 -12.78 -28.45
C ARG A 124 0.87 -11.77 -27.84
N LEU A 125 0.16 -11.06 -28.70
CA LEU A 125 -0.90 -10.13 -28.30
C LEU A 125 -2.25 -10.83 -28.05
N GLY A 126 -2.36 -12.11 -28.31
CA GLY A 126 -3.58 -12.87 -28.14
C GLY A 126 -3.37 -14.37 -28.35
N ASN A 127 -4.46 -15.11 -28.31
CA ASN A 127 -4.47 -16.57 -28.45
C ASN A 127 -5.69 -17.02 -29.25
N ASP A 128 -5.48 -17.72 -30.36
CA ASP A 128 -6.53 -18.24 -31.24
C ASP A 128 -7.45 -19.29 -30.58
N LYS A 129 -7.07 -19.78 -29.38
CA LYS A 129 -7.87 -20.70 -28.58
C LYS A 129 -8.78 -20.01 -27.57
N CYS A 130 -8.81 -18.67 -27.60
CA CYS A 130 -9.73 -17.87 -26.80
C CYS A 130 -11.01 -17.62 -27.61
N TYR A 131 -12.17 -17.79 -26.99
CA TYR A 131 -13.47 -17.62 -27.65
C TYR A 131 -14.54 -17.08 -26.70
N GLY A 132 -15.66 -16.65 -27.25
CA GLY A 132 -16.80 -16.16 -26.49
C GLY A 132 -17.95 -17.18 -26.48
N ILE A 133 -18.73 -17.18 -25.38
CA ILE A 133 -19.94 -18.00 -25.21
C ILE A 133 -21.10 -17.07 -24.91
N THR A 134 -22.14 -17.15 -25.77
CA THR A 134 -23.39 -16.36 -25.66
C THR A 134 -24.64 -17.24 -25.60
N GLU A 135 -24.50 -18.55 -25.83
CA GLU A 135 -25.61 -19.48 -25.81
C GLU A 135 -25.48 -20.45 -24.63
N THR A 136 -26.58 -20.68 -23.92
CA THR A 136 -26.61 -21.58 -22.73
C THR A 136 -26.16 -23.00 -23.06
N SER A 137 -26.55 -23.55 -24.22
CA SER A 137 -26.12 -24.89 -24.63
C SER A 137 -24.61 -25.04 -24.74
N ASP A 138 -23.94 -24.02 -25.28
CA ASP A 138 -22.48 -24.00 -25.44
C ASP A 138 -21.81 -23.85 -24.08
N LEU A 139 -22.42 -23.06 -23.18
CA LEU A 139 -21.96 -22.90 -21.79
C LEU A 139 -22.02 -24.23 -21.03
N ILE A 140 -23.14 -24.95 -21.11
CA ILE A 140 -23.29 -26.27 -20.46
C ILE A 140 -22.25 -27.26 -20.97
N GLU A 141 -22.01 -27.31 -22.30
CA GLU A 141 -20.96 -28.18 -22.87
C GLU A 141 -19.56 -27.78 -22.34
N PHE A 142 -19.26 -26.48 -22.30
CA PHE A 142 -18.00 -25.95 -21.77
C PHE A 142 -17.79 -26.32 -20.30
N LEU A 143 -18.81 -26.13 -19.45
CA LEU A 143 -18.74 -26.42 -18.01
C LEU A 143 -18.54 -27.92 -17.72
N ASN A 144 -19.19 -28.79 -18.48
CA ASN A 144 -18.97 -30.24 -18.37
C ASN A 144 -17.51 -30.61 -18.73
N LYS A 145 -16.94 -30.03 -19.78
CA LYS A 145 -15.52 -30.20 -20.12
C LYS A 145 -14.60 -29.68 -19.01
N ALA A 146 -14.91 -28.53 -18.42
CA ALA A 146 -14.14 -27.96 -17.32
C ALA A 146 -14.19 -28.84 -16.06
N LEU A 147 -15.35 -29.45 -15.75
CA LEU A 147 -15.50 -30.38 -14.63
C LEU A 147 -14.66 -31.64 -14.81
N ASP A 148 -14.52 -32.14 -16.04
CA ASP A 148 -13.77 -33.36 -16.39
C ASP A 148 -12.29 -33.09 -16.68
N ALA A 149 -11.88 -31.83 -16.79
CA ALA A 149 -10.50 -31.45 -17.07
C ALA A 149 -9.51 -32.00 -16.03
N PRO A 150 -8.28 -32.36 -16.43
CA PRO A 150 -7.32 -33.07 -15.56
C PRO A 150 -6.74 -32.22 -14.45
N PHE A 151 -6.80 -30.91 -14.58
CA PHE A 151 -6.31 -29.99 -13.55
C PHE A 151 -7.28 -29.92 -12.37
N ASP A 152 -6.75 -29.87 -11.14
CA ASP A 152 -7.53 -29.71 -9.91
C ASP A 152 -7.94 -28.26 -9.64
N PHE A 153 -7.62 -27.32 -10.55
CA PHE A 153 -7.95 -25.92 -10.48
C PHE A 153 -8.41 -25.37 -11.83
N ILE A 154 -9.09 -24.24 -11.76
CA ILE A 154 -9.46 -23.36 -12.88
C ILE A 154 -9.04 -21.94 -12.54
N SER A 155 -8.83 -21.08 -13.52
CA SER A 155 -8.79 -19.64 -13.30
C SER A 155 -10.13 -19.01 -13.65
N LEU A 156 -10.48 -17.95 -12.92
CA LEU A 156 -11.74 -17.22 -13.05
C LEU A 156 -11.46 -15.72 -12.92
N ASP A 157 -12.10 -14.93 -13.78
CA ASP A 157 -12.03 -13.49 -13.77
C ASP A 157 -13.40 -12.90 -14.10
N SER A 158 -13.74 -11.71 -13.61
CA SER A 158 -15.03 -11.06 -13.82
C SER A 158 -14.88 -9.72 -14.55
N GLU A 159 -15.71 -9.49 -15.57
CA GLU A 159 -15.84 -8.19 -16.24
C GLU A 159 -17.07 -7.46 -15.73
N THR A 160 -16.89 -6.21 -15.29
CA THR A 160 -17.89 -5.46 -14.56
C THR A 160 -18.01 -4.02 -15.05
N THR A 161 -19.16 -3.38 -14.81
CA THR A 161 -19.38 -1.97 -15.14
C THR A 161 -18.84 -1.00 -14.10
N GLY A 162 -18.48 -1.46 -12.91
CA GLY A 162 -18.01 -0.64 -11.80
C GLY A 162 -16.97 -1.33 -10.94
N LEU A 163 -16.40 -0.59 -9.99
CA LEU A 163 -15.38 -1.13 -9.07
C LEU A 163 -15.98 -1.76 -7.79
N TYR A 164 -17.27 -1.60 -7.55
CA TYR A 164 -17.97 -2.10 -6.38
C TYR A 164 -19.28 -2.78 -6.78
N PRO A 165 -19.65 -3.92 -6.20
CA PRO A 165 -20.83 -4.68 -6.61
C PRO A 165 -22.15 -3.90 -6.51
N ARG A 166 -22.25 -2.95 -5.56
CA ARG A 166 -23.46 -2.14 -5.35
C ARG A 166 -23.56 -0.95 -6.33
N ASP A 167 -22.46 -0.58 -6.98
CA ASP A 167 -22.37 0.53 -7.92
C ASP A 167 -22.34 0.06 -9.39
N GLY A 168 -22.30 -1.26 -9.62
CA GLY A 168 -22.19 -1.85 -10.94
C GLY A 168 -22.80 -3.25 -11.02
N TYR A 169 -22.75 -3.83 -12.21
CA TYR A 169 -23.18 -5.21 -12.49
C TYR A 169 -22.12 -5.95 -13.30
N MET A 170 -22.26 -7.28 -13.36
CA MET A 170 -21.35 -8.13 -14.13
C MET A 170 -21.77 -8.19 -15.59
N LEU A 171 -20.84 -7.98 -16.49
CA LEU A 171 -21.00 -8.13 -17.94
C LEU A 171 -20.77 -9.57 -18.38
N GLY A 172 -19.83 -10.23 -17.76
CA GLY A 172 -19.46 -11.59 -18.04
C GLY A 172 -18.40 -12.11 -17.10
N LEU A 173 -18.02 -13.34 -17.31
CA LEU A 173 -16.93 -14.01 -16.61
C LEU A 173 -16.06 -14.79 -17.58
N SER A 174 -14.78 -14.94 -17.23
CA SER A 174 -13.81 -15.67 -18.03
C SER A 174 -13.27 -16.87 -17.28
N ILE A 175 -13.26 -18.01 -17.91
CA ILE A 175 -12.73 -19.26 -17.34
C ILE A 175 -11.64 -19.84 -18.24
N SER A 176 -10.54 -20.28 -17.59
CA SER A 176 -9.56 -21.18 -18.21
C SER A 176 -9.39 -22.41 -17.32
N TYR A 177 -9.56 -23.60 -17.89
CA TYR A 177 -9.43 -24.89 -17.19
C TYR A 177 -8.24 -25.72 -17.68
N GLU A 178 -7.52 -25.22 -18.65
CA GLU A 178 -6.28 -25.80 -19.18
C GLU A 178 -5.38 -24.71 -19.79
N PRO A 179 -4.08 -24.96 -19.97
CA PRO A 179 -3.15 -23.98 -20.53
C PRO A 179 -3.58 -23.49 -21.92
N GLU A 180 -3.49 -22.17 -22.13
CA GLU A 180 -3.78 -21.51 -23.40
C GLU A 180 -5.24 -21.55 -23.87
N HIS A 181 -6.17 -22.16 -23.14
CA HIS A 181 -7.60 -22.18 -23.44
C HIS A 181 -8.35 -21.24 -22.50
N GLY A 182 -9.10 -20.29 -23.05
CA GLY A 182 -9.91 -19.35 -22.29
C GLY A 182 -11.26 -19.10 -22.97
N ALA A 183 -12.31 -19.00 -22.18
CA ALA A 183 -13.62 -18.59 -22.66
C ALA A 183 -14.12 -17.39 -21.89
N TYR A 184 -14.63 -16.37 -22.62
CA TYR A 184 -15.42 -15.30 -22.05
C TYR A 184 -16.90 -15.62 -22.21
N ILE A 185 -17.63 -15.62 -21.12
CA ILE A 185 -19.02 -16.06 -21.00
C ILE A 185 -19.86 -14.83 -20.69
N SER A 186 -20.86 -14.52 -21.55
CA SER A 186 -21.85 -13.47 -21.25
C SER A 186 -22.73 -13.90 -20.08
N THR A 187 -23.04 -12.97 -19.16
CA THR A 187 -23.99 -13.24 -18.08
C THR A 187 -25.39 -13.56 -18.61
N ASP A 188 -25.74 -13.08 -19.82
CA ASP A 188 -27.06 -13.30 -20.42
C ASP A 188 -27.36 -14.77 -20.76
N CYS A 189 -26.34 -15.63 -20.88
CA CYS A 189 -26.50 -17.05 -21.17
C CYS A 189 -26.46 -17.95 -19.91
N ILE A 190 -26.42 -17.37 -18.71
CA ILE A 190 -26.38 -18.09 -17.45
C ILE A 190 -27.82 -18.23 -16.91
N ASP A 191 -28.41 -19.40 -17.12
CA ASP A 191 -29.68 -19.82 -16.55
C ASP A 191 -29.49 -20.65 -15.27
N GLU A 192 -30.58 -21.14 -14.66
CA GLU A 192 -30.54 -21.94 -13.41
C GLU A 192 -29.65 -23.19 -13.55
N GLU A 193 -29.67 -23.89 -14.69
CA GLU A 193 -28.84 -25.09 -14.93
C GLU A 193 -27.35 -24.72 -15.01
N ALA A 194 -27.05 -23.62 -15.70
CA ALA A 194 -25.68 -23.11 -15.80
C ALA A 194 -25.17 -22.59 -14.44
N GLU A 195 -26.01 -21.94 -13.63
CA GLU A 195 -25.65 -21.52 -12.26
C GLU A 195 -25.30 -22.72 -11.37
N GLU A 196 -26.11 -23.78 -11.41
CA GLU A 196 -25.86 -25.01 -10.66
C GLU A 196 -24.53 -25.67 -11.09
N LEU A 197 -24.25 -25.75 -12.39
CA LEU A 197 -23.00 -26.31 -12.91
C LEU A 197 -21.78 -25.43 -12.55
N LEU A 198 -21.91 -24.10 -12.61
CA LEU A 198 -20.88 -23.17 -12.15
C LEU A 198 -20.58 -23.36 -10.66
N GLN A 199 -21.61 -23.40 -9.80
CA GLN A 199 -21.42 -23.65 -8.38
C GLN A 199 -20.79 -25.03 -8.10
N GLN A 200 -21.17 -26.06 -8.88
CA GLN A 200 -20.56 -27.38 -8.80
C GLN A 200 -19.07 -27.32 -9.18
N LEU A 201 -18.73 -26.60 -10.26
CA LEU A 201 -17.34 -26.42 -10.71
C LEU A 201 -16.51 -25.70 -9.64
N PHE A 202 -17.02 -24.60 -9.05
CA PHE A 202 -16.35 -23.83 -8.02
C PHE A 202 -16.20 -24.59 -6.70
N SER A 203 -17.08 -25.54 -6.42
CA SER A 203 -16.96 -26.41 -5.25
C SER A 203 -15.99 -27.57 -5.45
N LYS A 204 -15.92 -28.10 -6.68
CA LYS A 204 -15.11 -29.28 -7.02
C LYS A 204 -13.63 -28.95 -7.31
N LYS A 205 -13.37 -27.79 -7.92
CA LYS A 205 -12.04 -27.32 -8.29
C LYS A 205 -11.55 -26.20 -7.35
N ARG A 206 -10.24 -25.99 -7.25
CA ARG A 206 -9.70 -24.75 -6.70
C ARG A 206 -9.93 -23.63 -7.71
N VAL A 207 -10.46 -22.50 -7.29
CA VAL A 207 -10.71 -21.36 -8.17
C VAL A 207 -9.61 -20.33 -7.99
N VAL A 208 -8.89 -20.03 -9.05
CA VAL A 208 -7.75 -19.11 -9.04
C VAL A 208 -8.17 -17.77 -9.62
N PHE A 209 -7.95 -16.73 -8.83
CA PHE A 209 -8.19 -15.34 -9.22
C PHE A 209 -6.88 -14.56 -9.32
N HIS A 210 -6.99 -13.37 -9.88
CA HIS A 210 -5.99 -12.33 -9.72
C HIS A 210 -6.59 -11.13 -9.00
N ASN A 211 -6.24 -10.88 -7.74
CA ASN A 211 -6.90 -9.96 -6.82
C ASN A 211 -8.31 -10.44 -6.41
N ALA A 212 -8.35 -11.65 -5.89
CA ALA A 212 -9.56 -12.42 -5.57
C ALA A 212 -10.67 -11.65 -4.83
N LYS A 213 -10.34 -10.70 -3.96
CA LYS A 213 -11.35 -9.91 -3.23
C LYS A 213 -12.32 -9.15 -4.13
N PHE A 214 -11.86 -8.72 -5.30
CA PHE A 214 -12.70 -8.03 -6.27
C PHE A 214 -13.75 -8.98 -6.83
N ASP A 215 -13.31 -10.12 -7.35
CA ASP A 215 -14.19 -11.09 -7.99
C ASP A 215 -15.13 -11.77 -6.99
N LEU A 216 -14.60 -12.18 -5.83
CA LEU A 216 -15.40 -12.76 -4.75
C LEU A 216 -16.57 -11.85 -4.38
N ALA A 217 -16.32 -10.53 -4.22
CA ALA A 217 -17.36 -9.59 -3.87
C ALA A 217 -18.45 -9.48 -4.94
N PHE A 218 -18.10 -9.48 -6.23
CA PHE A 218 -19.07 -9.43 -7.32
C PHE A 218 -19.87 -10.73 -7.47
N PHE A 219 -19.21 -11.88 -7.47
CA PHE A 219 -19.85 -13.17 -7.61
C PHE A 219 -20.80 -13.49 -6.45
N GLU A 220 -20.37 -13.20 -5.21
CA GLU A 220 -21.21 -13.41 -4.02
C GLU A 220 -22.42 -12.47 -3.98
N TYR A 221 -22.23 -11.21 -4.37
CA TYR A 221 -23.32 -10.23 -4.35
C TYR A 221 -24.38 -10.45 -5.42
N HIS A 222 -23.94 -10.76 -6.67
CA HIS A 222 -24.88 -10.87 -7.80
C HIS A 222 -25.45 -12.26 -8.02
N PHE A 223 -24.68 -13.33 -7.70
CA PHE A 223 -25.07 -14.72 -7.94
C PHE A 223 -25.20 -15.56 -6.66
N GLY A 224 -24.67 -15.10 -5.55
CA GLY A 224 -24.60 -15.91 -4.33
C GLY A 224 -23.64 -17.09 -4.41
N PHE A 225 -22.74 -17.11 -5.37
CA PHE A 225 -21.74 -18.17 -5.50
C PHE A 225 -20.81 -18.24 -4.30
N THR A 226 -20.38 -19.45 -3.96
CA THR A 226 -19.43 -19.71 -2.89
C THR A 226 -18.16 -20.35 -3.43
N PHE A 227 -17.02 -19.98 -2.84
CA PHE A 227 -15.71 -20.45 -3.25
C PHE A 227 -14.97 -21.07 -2.06
N PRO A 228 -15.27 -22.35 -1.71
CA PRO A 228 -14.68 -22.98 -0.52
C PRO A 228 -13.16 -23.16 -0.62
N ARG A 229 -12.62 -23.24 -1.83
CA ARG A 229 -11.19 -23.32 -2.10
C ARG A 229 -10.81 -22.37 -3.22
N PHE A 230 -10.24 -21.23 -2.86
CA PHE A 230 -9.74 -20.27 -3.84
C PHE A 230 -8.26 -19.96 -3.61
N GLU A 231 -7.64 -19.43 -4.65
CA GLU A 231 -6.25 -19.00 -4.69
C GLU A 231 -6.16 -17.60 -5.31
N ASP A 232 -5.06 -16.87 -5.06
CA ASP A 232 -4.85 -15.52 -5.59
C ASP A 232 -3.42 -15.35 -6.10
N THR A 233 -3.28 -15.15 -7.42
CA THR A 233 -1.96 -15.00 -8.06
C THR A 233 -1.26 -13.70 -7.69
N MET A 234 -1.98 -12.64 -7.33
CA MET A 234 -1.42 -11.40 -6.82
C MET A 234 -0.76 -11.63 -5.46
N LEU A 235 -1.41 -12.36 -4.55
CA LEU A 235 -0.87 -12.70 -3.24
C LEU A 235 0.27 -13.72 -3.33
N LEU A 236 0.22 -14.68 -4.26
CA LEU A 236 1.35 -15.58 -4.54
C LEU A 236 2.59 -14.79 -4.98
N HIS A 237 2.41 -13.84 -5.92
CA HIS A 237 3.53 -13.01 -6.37
C HIS A 237 4.04 -12.09 -5.27
N TYR A 238 3.17 -11.55 -4.41
CA TYR A 238 3.58 -10.75 -3.26
C TYR A 238 4.51 -11.52 -2.31
N MET A 239 4.33 -12.82 -2.14
CA MET A 239 5.25 -13.64 -1.36
C MET A 239 6.60 -13.87 -2.07
N LEU A 240 6.61 -13.88 -3.40
CA LEU A 240 7.83 -13.99 -4.21
C LEU A 240 8.58 -12.66 -4.33
N ASP A 241 7.86 -11.53 -4.29
CA ASP A 241 8.40 -10.16 -4.35
C ASP A 241 7.47 -9.23 -3.55
N GLU A 242 7.90 -8.79 -2.37
CA GLU A 242 7.11 -7.96 -1.47
C GLU A 242 7.01 -6.48 -1.87
N ASN A 243 7.60 -6.06 -2.99
CA ASN A 243 7.61 -4.65 -3.39
C ASN A 243 6.25 -4.21 -3.94
N PRO A 244 5.61 -3.15 -3.39
CA PRO A 244 4.32 -2.68 -3.87
C PRO A 244 4.37 -2.20 -5.33
N GLY A 245 3.23 -2.32 -6.03
CA GLY A 245 3.08 -1.84 -7.41
C GLY A 245 3.67 -2.75 -8.49
N THR A 246 4.09 -3.98 -8.13
CA THR A 246 4.68 -4.96 -9.07
C THR A 246 3.77 -6.16 -9.33
N HIS A 247 2.55 -6.15 -8.80
CA HIS A 247 1.70 -7.34 -8.74
C HIS A 247 0.52 -7.32 -9.74
N GLY A 248 0.41 -6.31 -10.61
CA GLY A 248 -0.68 -6.20 -11.57
C GLY A 248 -0.64 -7.30 -12.63
N LEU A 249 -1.81 -7.85 -13.00
CA LEU A 249 -1.94 -8.97 -13.94
C LEU A 249 -1.18 -8.74 -15.25
N LYS A 250 -1.37 -7.58 -15.87
CA LYS A 250 -0.74 -7.25 -17.16
C LYS A 250 0.79 -7.21 -17.06
N GLN A 251 1.33 -6.63 -15.97
CA GLN A 251 2.77 -6.61 -15.70
C GLN A 251 3.33 -8.03 -15.48
N LEU A 252 2.58 -8.86 -14.76
CA LEU A 252 3.00 -10.23 -14.48
C LEU A 252 2.88 -11.11 -15.73
N ALA A 253 1.80 -10.99 -16.49
CA ALA A 253 1.63 -11.68 -17.75
C ALA A 253 2.77 -11.37 -18.71
N LEU A 254 3.06 -10.08 -18.88
CA LEU A 254 4.17 -9.58 -19.68
C LEU A 254 5.53 -10.14 -19.21
N LYS A 255 5.75 -10.32 -17.91
CA LYS A 255 7.03 -10.79 -17.34
C LYS A 255 7.17 -12.31 -17.34
N TYR A 256 6.10 -13.05 -17.17
CA TYR A 256 6.17 -14.47 -16.81
C TYR A 256 5.45 -15.42 -17.75
N THR A 257 4.70 -14.90 -18.75
CA THR A 257 3.98 -15.70 -19.75
C THR A 257 4.48 -15.39 -21.16
N PRO A 258 4.11 -16.20 -22.17
CA PRO A 258 4.38 -15.87 -23.57
C PRO A 258 3.48 -14.76 -24.13
N TYR A 259 2.62 -14.15 -23.32
CA TYR A 259 1.65 -13.12 -23.71
C TYR A 259 1.99 -11.77 -23.08
N GLY A 260 1.68 -10.68 -23.81
CA GLY A 260 1.84 -9.32 -23.33
C GLY A 260 1.09 -8.32 -24.19
N ASP A 261 0.75 -7.18 -23.61
CA ASP A 261 0.03 -6.07 -24.26
C ASP A 261 -1.27 -6.51 -24.99
N TYR A 262 -1.86 -7.63 -24.57
CA TYR A 262 -3.08 -8.17 -25.19
C TYR A 262 -4.32 -7.30 -24.96
N GLU A 263 -4.26 -6.40 -23.99
CA GLU A 263 -5.28 -5.38 -23.75
C GLU A 263 -5.27 -4.25 -24.78
N LYS A 264 -4.21 -4.13 -25.60
CA LYS A 264 -4.03 -3.02 -26.54
C LYS A 264 -5.20 -2.87 -27.52
N GLY A 265 -5.68 -3.97 -28.10
CA GLY A 265 -6.78 -3.95 -29.06
C GLY A 265 -8.06 -3.35 -28.48
N MET A 266 -8.39 -3.70 -27.23
CA MET A 266 -9.54 -3.16 -26.52
C MET A 266 -9.35 -1.66 -26.20
N TYR A 267 -8.20 -1.25 -25.67
CA TYR A 267 -7.96 0.18 -25.38
C TYR A 267 -7.87 1.04 -26.63
N ASP A 268 -7.30 0.56 -27.71
CA ASP A 268 -7.30 1.27 -29.01
C ASP A 268 -8.75 1.47 -29.51
N TRP A 269 -9.63 0.48 -29.35
CA TRP A 269 -11.04 0.60 -29.66
C TRP A 269 -11.76 1.63 -28.77
N ILE A 270 -11.51 1.60 -27.45
CA ILE A 270 -12.07 2.59 -26.50
C ILE A 270 -11.64 4.01 -26.88
N ASP A 271 -10.36 4.21 -27.19
CA ASP A 271 -9.82 5.52 -27.58
C ASP A 271 -10.47 6.03 -28.87
N GLU A 272 -10.65 5.15 -29.83
CA GLU A 272 -11.33 5.50 -31.10
C GLU A 272 -12.82 5.80 -30.89
N TYR A 273 -13.52 4.99 -30.10
CA TYR A 273 -14.91 5.20 -29.74
C TYR A 273 -15.12 6.55 -29.05
N CYS A 274 -14.34 6.85 -28.03
CA CYS A 274 -14.40 8.11 -27.29
C CYS A 274 -14.15 9.32 -28.21
N ARG A 275 -13.16 9.23 -29.10
CA ARG A 275 -12.84 10.27 -30.07
C ARG A 275 -13.97 10.50 -31.09
N ARG A 276 -14.54 9.42 -31.65
CA ARG A 276 -15.61 9.49 -32.64
C ARG A 276 -16.91 10.04 -32.09
N ASN A 277 -17.25 9.69 -30.85
CA ASN A 277 -18.53 10.04 -30.23
C ASN A 277 -18.44 11.25 -29.29
N GLY A 278 -17.26 11.89 -29.13
CA GLY A 278 -17.06 13.04 -28.26
C GLY A 278 -17.22 12.70 -26.77
N VAL A 279 -17.01 11.45 -26.38
CA VAL A 279 -17.11 10.99 -25.01
C VAL A 279 -15.79 11.22 -24.27
N LEU A 280 -15.83 11.84 -23.09
CA LEU A 280 -14.64 11.94 -22.25
C LEU A 280 -14.29 10.56 -21.68
N LYS A 281 -13.00 10.19 -21.65
CA LYS A 281 -12.56 8.89 -21.10
C LYS A 281 -13.06 8.62 -19.69
N GLY A 282 -13.18 9.65 -18.85
CA GLY A 282 -13.70 9.54 -17.49
C GLY A 282 -15.21 9.29 -17.38
N SER A 283 -15.93 9.44 -18.50
CA SER A 283 -17.38 9.18 -18.58
C SER A 283 -17.71 7.96 -19.45
N PHE A 284 -16.68 7.22 -19.87
CA PHE A 284 -16.85 5.98 -20.61
C PHE A 284 -17.35 4.86 -19.71
N THR A 285 -18.31 4.07 -20.19
CA THR A 285 -18.87 2.94 -19.46
C THR A 285 -18.51 1.62 -20.14
N TRP A 286 -18.12 0.61 -19.35
CA TRP A 286 -17.58 -0.66 -19.85
C TRP A 286 -18.61 -1.50 -20.61
N ASP A 287 -19.91 -1.34 -20.32
CA ASP A 287 -21.01 -1.96 -21.05
C ASP A 287 -21.16 -1.47 -22.51
N THR A 288 -20.44 -0.41 -22.87
CA THR A 288 -20.35 0.08 -24.25
C THR A 288 -19.47 -0.80 -25.14
N ILE A 289 -18.57 -1.60 -24.54
CA ILE A 289 -17.62 -2.44 -25.28
C ILE A 289 -18.37 -3.61 -25.93
N PRO A 290 -18.28 -3.80 -27.26
CA PRO A 290 -18.90 -4.94 -27.90
C PRO A 290 -18.35 -6.27 -27.38
N PHE A 291 -19.19 -7.29 -27.29
CA PHE A 291 -18.82 -8.62 -26.84
C PHE A 291 -17.58 -9.17 -27.57
N ASP A 292 -17.51 -9.00 -28.90
CA ASP A 292 -16.39 -9.47 -29.71
C ASP A 292 -15.04 -8.79 -29.39
N ILE A 293 -15.08 -7.56 -28.89
CA ILE A 293 -13.88 -6.86 -28.43
C ILE A 293 -13.52 -7.29 -27.01
N MET A 294 -14.53 -7.42 -26.13
CA MET A 294 -14.34 -7.82 -24.73
C MET A 294 -13.81 -9.25 -24.61
N LYS A 295 -14.33 -10.21 -25.42
CA LYS A 295 -13.97 -11.63 -25.32
C LYS A 295 -12.47 -11.88 -25.47
N ASP A 296 -11.81 -11.17 -26.41
CA ASP A 296 -10.39 -11.38 -26.69
C ASP A 296 -9.51 -10.89 -25.53
N TYR A 297 -9.93 -9.82 -24.88
CA TYR A 297 -9.28 -9.28 -23.69
C TYR A 297 -9.55 -10.16 -22.46
N ALA A 298 -10.81 -10.40 -22.15
CA ALA A 298 -11.25 -11.05 -20.92
C ALA A 298 -10.83 -12.53 -20.85
N ALA A 299 -10.95 -13.28 -21.96
CA ALA A 299 -10.47 -14.67 -22.01
C ALA A 299 -8.96 -14.77 -21.76
N MET A 300 -8.18 -13.79 -22.22
CA MET A 300 -6.74 -13.72 -21.97
C MET A 300 -6.39 -13.46 -20.52
N ASP A 301 -7.21 -12.71 -19.76
CA ASP A 301 -7.02 -12.52 -18.33
C ASP A 301 -7.10 -13.84 -17.58
N ALA A 302 -8.09 -14.68 -17.89
CA ALA A 302 -8.19 -16.03 -17.34
C ALA A 302 -7.00 -16.92 -17.76
N VAL A 303 -6.59 -16.92 -19.04
CA VAL A 303 -5.43 -17.70 -19.52
C VAL A 303 -4.15 -17.29 -18.82
N CYS A 304 -3.90 -15.98 -18.71
CA CYS A 304 -2.69 -15.49 -18.05
C CYS A 304 -2.71 -15.82 -16.55
N THR A 305 -3.85 -15.68 -15.88
CA THR A 305 -4.02 -16.06 -14.47
C THR A 305 -3.74 -17.55 -14.25
N PHE A 306 -4.21 -18.42 -15.14
CA PHE A 306 -3.92 -19.86 -15.11
C PHE A 306 -2.41 -20.15 -15.18
N LEU A 307 -1.73 -19.55 -16.16
CA LEU A 307 -0.29 -19.75 -16.38
C LEU A 307 0.55 -19.19 -15.23
N LEU A 308 0.17 -18.02 -14.73
CA LEU A 308 0.84 -17.38 -13.58
C LEU A 308 0.69 -18.22 -12.32
N PHE A 309 -0.50 -18.79 -12.09
CA PHE A 309 -0.73 -19.66 -10.95
C PHE A 309 0.19 -20.85 -10.96
N GLN A 310 0.23 -21.60 -12.06
CA GLN A 310 1.14 -22.75 -12.20
C GLN A 310 2.59 -22.37 -11.88
N LYS A 311 3.04 -21.24 -12.40
CA LYS A 311 4.41 -20.77 -12.22
C LYS A 311 4.70 -20.34 -10.79
N PHE A 312 3.83 -19.56 -10.18
CA PHE A 312 4.04 -18.98 -8.85
C PHE A 312 3.84 -20.02 -7.75
N GLU A 313 2.82 -20.87 -7.85
CA GLU A 313 2.63 -21.98 -6.91
C GLU A 313 3.85 -22.89 -6.91
N ASN A 314 4.32 -23.33 -8.09
CA ASN A 314 5.52 -24.16 -8.22
C ASN A 314 6.80 -23.51 -7.66
N ALA A 315 6.88 -22.20 -7.68
CA ALA A 315 8.01 -21.45 -7.08
C ALA A 315 7.86 -21.35 -5.56
N LEU A 316 6.65 -21.08 -5.07
CA LEU A 316 6.39 -20.81 -3.67
C LEU A 316 6.39 -22.05 -2.79
N VAL A 317 5.87 -23.19 -3.27
CA VAL A 317 5.84 -24.46 -2.52
C VAL A 317 7.23 -25.00 -2.18
N LYS A 318 8.28 -24.52 -2.85
CA LYS A 318 9.68 -24.86 -2.53
C LYS A 318 10.20 -24.14 -1.28
N ASN A 319 9.43 -23.21 -0.72
CA ASN A 319 9.77 -22.45 0.48
C ASN A 319 8.63 -22.52 1.49
N ASP A 320 8.70 -23.50 2.38
CA ASP A 320 7.65 -23.78 3.37
C ASP A 320 7.26 -22.56 4.21
N ARG A 321 8.22 -21.66 4.53
CA ARG A 321 7.93 -20.45 5.30
C ARG A 321 7.03 -19.50 4.53
N LEU A 322 7.37 -19.21 3.27
CA LEU A 322 6.58 -18.30 2.44
C LEU A 322 5.23 -18.91 2.07
N TYR A 323 5.21 -20.21 1.79
CA TYR A 323 3.97 -20.93 1.48
C TYR A 323 3.04 -20.99 2.70
N GLY A 324 3.59 -21.18 3.90
CA GLY A 324 2.84 -21.11 5.16
C GLY A 324 2.15 -19.74 5.34
N VAL A 325 2.89 -18.63 5.15
CA VAL A 325 2.27 -17.29 5.21
C VAL A 325 1.15 -17.14 4.20
N TYR A 326 1.34 -17.61 2.97
CA TYR A 326 0.32 -17.54 1.93
C TYR A 326 -0.96 -18.28 2.33
N LYS A 327 -0.83 -19.54 2.78
CA LYS A 327 -1.98 -20.42 3.11
C LYS A 327 -2.64 -20.08 4.44
N ASP A 328 -1.86 -19.71 5.45
CA ASP A 328 -2.35 -19.59 6.83
C ASP A 328 -2.69 -18.14 7.21
N ILE A 329 -2.20 -17.14 6.46
CA ILE A 329 -2.44 -15.73 6.74
C ILE A 329 -3.11 -15.02 5.57
N LEU A 330 -2.53 -15.11 4.34
CA LEU A 330 -3.00 -14.27 3.24
C LEU A 330 -4.32 -14.74 2.65
N ILE A 331 -4.52 -16.03 2.42
CA ILE A 331 -5.79 -16.55 1.88
C ILE A 331 -6.93 -16.40 2.90
N PRO A 332 -6.79 -16.78 4.18
CA PRO A 332 -7.81 -16.47 5.19
C PRO A 332 -8.04 -14.96 5.37
N GLY A 333 -6.97 -14.16 5.30
CA GLY A 333 -7.05 -12.70 5.34
C GLY A 333 -7.79 -12.12 4.15
N CYS A 334 -7.61 -12.67 2.95
CA CYS A 334 -8.32 -12.28 1.74
C CYS A 334 -9.84 -12.51 1.91
N ARG A 335 -10.25 -13.70 2.38
CA ARG A 335 -11.65 -14.02 2.67
C ARG A 335 -12.23 -13.09 3.73
N PHE A 336 -11.55 -12.93 4.85
CA PHE A 336 -11.94 -12.04 5.94
C PHE A 336 -12.14 -10.60 5.47
N LEU A 337 -11.18 -10.05 4.71
CA LEU A 337 -11.25 -8.68 4.23
C LEU A 337 -12.32 -8.46 3.15
N THR A 338 -12.72 -9.49 2.42
CA THR A 338 -13.91 -9.42 1.55
C THR A 338 -15.16 -9.14 2.37
N ASP A 339 -15.36 -9.87 3.47
CA ASP A 339 -16.48 -9.68 4.37
C ASP A 339 -16.44 -8.32 5.10
N VAL A 340 -15.24 -7.87 5.53
CA VAL A 340 -15.04 -6.54 6.14
C VAL A 340 -15.39 -5.42 5.15
N GLN A 341 -15.00 -5.55 3.90
CA GLN A 341 -15.33 -4.58 2.85
C GLN A 341 -16.82 -4.55 2.55
N ASP A 342 -17.51 -5.71 2.55
CA ASP A 342 -18.95 -5.77 2.37
C ASP A 342 -19.72 -5.21 3.58
N ALA A 343 -19.25 -5.46 4.80
CA ALA A 343 -19.79 -4.83 6.00
C ALA A 343 -19.83 -3.31 5.89
N GLY A 344 -18.74 -2.70 5.40
CA GLY A 344 -18.60 -1.27 5.17
C GLY A 344 -18.60 -0.44 6.44
N VAL A 345 -17.97 0.71 6.40
CA VAL A 345 -17.85 1.66 7.52
C VAL A 345 -19.17 2.43 7.68
N PRO A 346 -19.83 2.39 8.85
CA PRO A 346 -21.09 3.10 9.07
C PRO A 346 -20.84 4.60 9.24
N PHE A 347 -21.59 5.44 8.49
CA PHE A 347 -21.53 6.90 8.58
C PHE A 347 -22.90 7.52 8.88
N ASP A 348 -22.90 8.56 9.70
CA ASP A 348 -24.05 9.43 9.88
C ASP A 348 -24.04 10.53 8.80
N LYS A 349 -24.92 10.40 7.78
CA LYS A 349 -25.02 11.34 6.66
C LYS A 349 -25.33 12.75 7.08
N GLU A 350 -26.28 12.92 8.04
CA GLU A 350 -26.68 14.22 8.52
C GLU A 350 -25.53 14.91 9.25
N ARG A 351 -24.80 14.14 10.07
CA ARG A 351 -23.61 14.65 10.77
C ARG A 351 -22.48 15.02 9.80
N LEU A 352 -22.27 14.27 8.73
CA LEU A 352 -21.30 14.62 7.68
C LEU A 352 -21.63 15.95 7.02
N GLU A 353 -22.89 16.16 6.64
CA GLU A 353 -23.33 17.39 5.97
C GLU A 353 -23.22 18.60 6.90
N LYS A 354 -23.74 18.51 8.12
CA LYS A 354 -23.65 19.57 9.12
C LYS A 354 -22.19 19.88 9.48
N SER A 355 -21.35 18.88 9.62
CA SER A 355 -19.92 19.06 9.90
C SER A 355 -19.19 19.74 8.74
N SER A 356 -19.57 19.46 7.49
CA SER A 356 -19.00 20.15 6.32
C SER A 356 -19.37 21.63 6.30
N VAL A 357 -20.62 21.98 6.62
CA VAL A 357 -21.08 23.37 6.73
C VAL A 357 -20.35 24.10 7.86
N LEU A 358 -20.22 23.46 9.03
CA LEU A 358 -19.47 24.04 10.15
C LEU A 358 -18.02 24.31 9.78
N MET A 359 -17.35 23.34 9.14
CA MET A 359 -15.96 23.52 8.70
C MET A 359 -15.81 24.65 7.70
N GLN A 360 -16.79 24.85 6.80
CA GLN A 360 -16.77 25.99 5.89
C GLN A 360 -16.86 27.31 6.64
N THR A 361 -17.77 27.42 7.61
CA THR A 361 -17.90 28.61 8.44
C THR A 361 -16.59 28.92 9.19
N GLU A 362 -15.99 27.91 9.83
CA GLU A 362 -14.72 28.10 10.54
C GLU A 362 -13.55 28.46 9.60
N ILE A 363 -13.55 27.95 8.35
CA ILE A 363 -12.57 28.34 7.34
C ILE A 363 -12.74 29.78 6.93
N ASP A 364 -13.98 30.22 6.66
CA ASP A 364 -14.29 31.57 6.23
C ASP A 364 -13.93 32.58 7.32
N GLU A 365 -14.22 32.29 8.60
CA GLU A 365 -13.83 33.09 9.74
C GLU A 365 -12.29 33.20 9.88
N ALA A 366 -11.58 32.11 9.71
CA ALA A 366 -10.11 32.09 9.78
C ALA A 366 -9.47 32.85 8.61
N ILE A 367 -10.04 32.76 7.43
CA ILE A 367 -9.62 33.53 6.24
C ILE A 367 -9.90 35.00 6.45
N ALA A 368 -11.07 35.39 7.02
CA ALA A 368 -11.40 36.78 7.32
C ALA A 368 -10.36 37.37 8.28
N LYS A 369 -10.00 36.66 9.35
CA LYS A 369 -8.92 37.07 10.25
C LYS A 369 -7.58 37.27 9.56
N LEU A 370 -7.24 36.34 8.63
CA LEU A 370 -5.99 36.41 7.85
C LEU A 370 -5.95 37.69 6.99
N TYR A 371 -7.07 38.07 6.39
CA TYR A 371 -7.17 39.28 5.56
C TYR A 371 -7.16 40.61 6.37
N GLU A 372 -7.31 40.56 7.68
CA GLU A 372 -7.12 41.74 8.53
C GLU A 372 -5.66 42.17 8.69
N TYR A 373 -4.70 41.24 8.45
CA TYR A 373 -3.28 41.57 8.61
C TYR A 373 -2.79 42.53 7.54
N PRO A 374 -2.08 43.62 7.95
CA PRO A 374 -1.56 44.63 7.02
C PRO A 374 -0.69 44.03 5.90
N ALA A 375 0.15 43.07 6.23
CA ALA A 375 1.02 42.40 5.25
C ALA A 375 0.24 41.64 4.15
N VAL A 376 -0.94 41.11 4.45
CA VAL A 376 -1.81 40.46 3.44
C VAL A 376 -2.40 41.51 2.52
N LYS A 377 -2.87 42.65 3.07
CA LYS A 377 -3.39 43.77 2.26
C LYS A 377 -2.31 44.39 1.38
N GLU A 378 -1.09 44.52 1.89
CA GLU A 378 0.05 45.00 1.14
C GLU A 378 0.43 44.03 0.00
N PHE A 379 0.42 42.70 0.28
CA PHE A 379 0.60 41.69 -0.74
C PHE A 379 -0.44 41.81 -1.87
N GLU A 380 -1.73 41.89 -1.52
CA GLU A 380 -2.83 42.01 -2.50
C GLU A 380 -2.70 43.30 -3.34
N HIS A 381 -2.40 44.42 -2.71
CA HIS A 381 -2.18 45.67 -3.39
C HIS A 381 -0.98 45.62 -4.36
N SER A 382 0.15 45.01 -3.94
CA SER A 382 1.36 44.92 -4.73
C SER A 382 1.24 43.91 -5.90
N GLN A 383 0.50 42.81 -5.71
CA GLN A 383 0.34 41.78 -6.68
C GLN A 383 -0.90 41.93 -7.59
N GLY A 384 -1.81 42.87 -7.24
CA GLY A 384 -3.07 43.08 -7.98
C GLY A 384 -4.01 41.89 -8.00
N LYS A 385 -3.97 41.02 -6.98
CA LYS A 385 -4.79 39.82 -6.85
C LYS A 385 -4.99 39.45 -5.39
N ASP A 386 -6.09 38.77 -5.11
CA ASP A 386 -6.41 38.23 -3.79
C ASP A 386 -5.38 37.22 -3.29
N PHE A 387 -5.09 37.24 -2.01
CA PHE A 387 -4.20 36.28 -1.39
C PHE A 387 -4.88 34.91 -1.22
N ASN A 388 -4.23 33.87 -1.68
CA ASN A 388 -4.70 32.48 -1.50
C ASN A 388 -3.78 31.73 -0.53
N PRO A 389 -4.23 31.43 0.71
CA PRO A 389 -3.43 30.73 1.72
C PRO A 389 -3.02 29.30 1.31
N ASN A 390 -3.71 28.70 0.34
CA ASN A 390 -3.36 27.40 -0.21
C ASN A 390 -2.28 27.45 -1.30
N SER A 391 -1.97 28.63 -1.82
CA SER A 391 -0.90 28.83 -2.79
C SER A 391 0.46 28.87 -2.12
N THR A 392 1.28 27.84 -2.29
CA THR A 392 2.63 27.77 -1.70
C THR A 392 3.54 28.91 -2.18
N MET A 393 3.33 29.38 -3.40
CA MET A 393 4.10 30.50 -3.95
C MET A 393 3.72 31.82 -3.31
N GLN A 394 2.43 32.11 -3.18
CA GLN A 394 1.94 33.33 -2.55
C GLN A 394 2.26 33.36 -1.04
N LEU A 395 2.06 32.20 -0.38
CA LEU A 395 2.40 32.09 1.05
C LEU A 395 3.90 32.31 1.30
N ARG A 396 4.77 31.80 0.44
CA ARG A 396 6.22 32.04 0.55
C ARG A 396 6.55 33.53 0.47
N ALA A 397 5.97 34.23 -0.52
CA ALA A 397 6.14 35.67 -0.65
C ALA A 397 5.61 36.40 0.61
N LEU A 398 4.40 36.06 1.06
CA LEU A 398 3.84 36.68 2.27
C LEU A 398 4.74 36.52 3.49
N LEU A 399 5.22 35.31 3.76
CA LEU A 399 6.02 35.00 4.94
C LEU A 399 7.40 35.69 4.92
N PHE A 400 8.08 35.63 3.78
CA PHE A 400 9.49 36.05 3.73
C PHE A 400 9.70 37.45 3.18
N ASP A 401 8.87 37.88 2.21
CA ASP A 401 9.03 39.22 1.58
C ASP A 401 8.19 40.29 2.24
N PHE A 402 6.96 39.98 2.72
CA PHE A 402 6.05 40.97 3.31
C PHE A 402 6.07 40.96 4.84
N LEU A 403 6.11 39.80 5.49
CA LEU A 403 6.25 39.70 6.95
C LEU A 403 7.70 39.73 7.41
N GLY A 404 8.67 39.57 6.52
CA GLY A 404 10.08 39.64 6.83
C GLY A 404 10.60 38.50 7.74
N LEU A 405 9.86 37.37 7.83
CA LEU A 405 10.29 36.23 8.64
C LEU A 405 11.53 35.58 8.04
N LYS A 406 12.39 35.04 8.88
CA LYS A 406 13.61 34.37 8.39
C LYS A 406 13.29 32.96 7.92
N PRO A 407 13.72 32.56 6.69
CA PRO A 407 13.60 31.19 6.26
C PRO A 407 14.30 30.21 7.21
N THR A 408 13.66 29.09 7.51
CA THR A 408 14.24 28.03 8.36
C THR A 408 15.39 27.25 7.70
N GLY A 409 15.63 27.49 6.39
CA GLY A 409 16.64 26.80 5.60
C GLY A 409 16.18 25.48 5.00
N LYS A 410 14.94 25.01 5.31
CA LYS A 410 14.35 23.84 4.69
C LYS A 410 13.86 24.16 3.29
N LYS A 411 14.32 23.38 2.29
CA LYS A 411 14.02 23.60 0.87
C LYS A 411 13.17 22.48 0.29
N THR A 412 12.36 22.84 -0.69
CA THR A 412 11.61 21.89 -1.53
C THR A 412 12.57 21.15 -2.48
N GLY A 413 12.12 20.07 -3.10
CA GLY A 413 12.89 19.34 -4.12
C GLY A 413 13.29 20.19 -5.33
N THR A 414 12.64 21.36 -5.54
CA THR A 414 12.99 22.33 -6.59
C THR A 414 13.93 23.43 -6.10
N GLY A 415 14.38 23.37 -4.85
CA GLY A 415 15.32 24.33 -4.24
C GLY A 415 14.71 25.61 -3.68
N ALA A 416 13.38 25.77 -3.73
CA ALA A 416 12.69 26.92 -3.12
C ALA A 416 12.50 26.71 -1.61
N GLU A 417 12.38 27.80 -0.82
CA GLU A 417 12.09 27.71 0.61
C GLU A 417 10.75 26.98 0.85
N SER A 418 10.75 26.04 1.79
CA SER A 418 9.56 25.25 2.14
C SER A 418 8.55 26.12 2.92
N THR A 419 7.27 25.81 2.76
CA THR A 419 6.16 26.32 3.57
C THR A 419 5.28 25.18 4.05
N ASP A 420 5.90 24.03 4.31
CA ASP A 420 5.20 22.87 4.87
C ASP A 420 4.81 23.09 6.34
N ALA A 421 4.05 22.15 6.88
CA ALA A 421 3.51 22.27 8.23
C ALA A 421 4.60 22.37 9.31
N GLU A 422 5.78 21.81 9.09
CA GLU A 422 6.89 21.85 10.05
C GLU A 422 7.51 23.26 10.06
N VAL A 423 7.79 23.82 8.87
CA VAL A 423 8.27 25.21 8.74
C VAL A 423 7.27 26.22 9.32
N LEU A 424 5.98 26.05 9.01
CA LEU A 424 4.96 26.96 9.54
C LEU A 424 4.84 26.88 11.06
N LYS A 425 5.00 25.69 11.67
CA LYS A 425 5.03 25.54 13.14
C LYS A 425 6.22 26.26 13.77
N GLU A 426 7.40 26.17 13.16
CA GLU A 426 8.60 26.87 13.63
C GLU A 426 8.43 28.38 13.52
N LEU A 427 7.85 28.89 12.43
CA LEU A 427 7.59 30.32 12.24
C LEU A 427 6.41 30.86 13.08
N ALA A 428 5.56 29.96 13.58
CA ALA A 428 4.44 30.36 14.46
C ALA A 428 4.91 30.93 15.82
N ASP A 429 6.12 30.58 16.24
CA ASP A 429 6.74 31.16 17.45
C ASP A 429 7.17 32.64 17.24
N GLU A 430 7.37 33.06 15.97
CA GLU A 430 7.77 34.43 15.63
C GLU A 430 6.58 35.32 15.23
N HIS A 431 5.51 34.76 14.65
CA HIS A 431 4.36 35.50 14.15
C HIS A 431 3.08 34.66 14.10
N GLU A 432 1.91 35.26 14.33
CA GLU A 432 0.61 34.56 14.36
C GLU A 432 0.13 34.05 12.99
N VAL A 433 0.51 34.67 11.87
CA VAL A 433 0.06 34.34 10.52
C VAL A 433 0.42 32.86 10.13
N PRO A 434 1.62 32.35 10.39
CA PRO A 434 1.93 30.95 10.14
C PRO A 434 0.97 29.97 10.83
N GLN A 435 0.63 30.20 12.10
CA GLN A 435 -0.32 29.36 12.83
C GLN A 435 -1.73 29.44 12.22
N LEU A 436 -2.18 30.63 11.87
CA LEU A 436 -3.48 30.81 11.23
C LEU A 436 -3.58 30.13 9.88
N VAL A 437 -2.49 30.15 9.08
CA VAL A 437 -2.41 29.41 7.81
C VAL A 437 -2.43 27.90 8.04
N LEU A 438 -1.75 27.40 9.08
CA LEU A 438 -1.82 25.98 9.47
C LEU A 438 -3.24 25.57 9.80
N ASP A 439 -3.96 26.36 10.59
CA ASP A 439 -5.33 26.08 11.01
C ASP A 439 -6.27 26.05 9.80
N ILE A 440 -6.15 27.03 8.88
CA ILE A 440 -6.91 27.06 7.64
C ILE A 440 -6.64 25.81 6.80
N ARG A 441 -5.37 25.46 6.56
CA ARG A 441 -5.00 24.30 5.76
C ARG A 441 -5.49 22.99 6.36
N GLN A 442 -5.45 22.85 7.69
CA GLN A 442 -5.94 21.67 8.39
C GLN A 442 -7.45 21.54 8.23
N LYS A 443 -8.21 22.63 8.42
CA LYS A 443 -9.67 22.66 8.27
C LYS A 443 -10.09 22.39 6.82
N VAL A 444 -9.43 23.02 5.85
CA VAL A 444 -9.65 22.75 4.41
C VAL A 444 -9.40 21.27 4.09
N LYS A 445 -8.32 20.69 4.60
CA LYS A 445 -8.02 19.26 4.39
C LYS A 445 -9.12 18.36 4.99
N ILE A 446 -9.57 18.64 6.21
CA ILE A 446 -10.65 17.88 6.87
C ILE A 446 -11.91 17.94 6.01
N LYS A 447 -12.32 19.15 5.62
CA LYS A 447 -13.51 19.34 4.81
C LYS A 447 -13.39 18.61 3.46
N THR A 448 -12.38 18.95 2.66
CA THR A 448 -12.29 18.48 1.26
C THR A 448 -11.88 17.01 1.11
N THR A 449 -11.01 16.51 2.01
CA THR A 449 -10.48 15.15 1.90
C THR A 449 -11.40 14.13 2.56
N TYR A 450 -12.13 14.52 3.60
CA TYR A 450 -12.99 13.59 4.35
C TYR A 450 -14.47 13.95 4.19
N LEU A 451 -14.95 15.07 4.72
CA LEU A 451 -16.39 15.33 4.81
C LEU A 451 -17.05 15.40 3.44
N ASP A 452 -16.56 16.25 2.54
CA ASP A 452 -17.14 16.44 1.21
C ASP A 452 -16.92 15.24 0.28
N LYS A 453 -15.80 14.54 0.46
CA LYS A 453 -15.46 13.39 -0.39
C LYS A 453 -16.23 12.13 0.00
N ILE A 454 -16.49 11.91 1.28
CA ILE A 454 -17.16 10.71 1.78
C ILE A 454 -18.65 10.71 1.42
N TYR A 455 -19.34 11.83 1.66
CA TYR A 455 -20.79 11.94 1.52
C TYR A 455 -21.36 11.39 0.19
N PRO A 456 -20.85 11.79 -1.00
CA PRO A 456 -21.37 11.31 -2.29
C PRO A 456 -21.01 9.84 -2.59
N GLN A 457 -20.12 9.24 -1.82
CA GLN A 457 -19.64 7.87 -2.03
C GLN A 457 -20.29 6.85 -1.11
N LEU A 458 -21.19 7.31 -0.23
CA LEU A 458 -21.94 6.42 0.66
C LEU A 458 -22.98 5.64 -0.12
N ASP A 459 -23.07 4.36 0.18
CA ASP A 459 -24.11 3.50 -0.35
C ASP A 459 -25.50 3.85 0.25
N LYS A 460 -26.56 3.24 -0.27
CA LYS A 460 -27.93 3.51 0.19
C LYS A 460 -28.15 3.24 1.68
N ASP A 461 -27.38 2.33 2.25
CA ASP A 461 -27.38 1.96 3.67
C ASP A 461 -26.50 2.88 4.55
N SER A 462 -26.03 4.01 4.02
CA SER A 462 -25.15 4.96 4.70
C SER A 462 -23.79 4.38 5.10
N ARG A 463 -23.30 3.37 4.38
CA ARG A 463 -21.99 2.77 4.61
C ARG A 463 -21.03 3.11 3.49
N LEU A 464 -19.77 3.30 3.86
CA LEU A 464 -18.67 3.49 2.92
C LEU A 464 -17.94 2.15 2.76
N ARG A 465 -18.01 1.58 1.57
CA ARG A 465 -17.24 0.38 1.22
C ARG A 465 -15.96 0.79 0.54
N THR A 466 -14.84 0.46 1.17
CA THR A 466 -13.50 0.82 0.71
C THR A 466 -12.56 -0.37 0.83
N GLY A 467 -11.42 -0.33 0.13
CA GLY A 467 -10.51 -1.46 0.01
C GLY A 467 -9.48 -1.53 1.12
N PHE A 468 -9.20 -2.75 1.59
CA PHE A 468 -8.05 -3.10 2.43
C PHE A 468 -7.14 -4.08 1.67
N ASN A 469 -5.85 -3.79 1.57
CA ASN A 469 -4.91 -4.58 0.76
C ASN A 469 -3.87 -5.28 1.63
N LEU A 470 -3.69 -6.57 1.38
CA LEU A 470 -2.68 -7.43 2.02
C LEU A 470 -1.29 -7.29 1.41
N HIS A 471 -1.20 -6.77 0.18
CA HIS A 471 0.01 -6.67 -0.65
C HIS A 471 0.55 -5.24 -0.80
N GLY A 472 -0.04 -4.27 -0.10
CA GLY A 472 0.27 -2.85 -0.30
C GLY A 472 1.49 -2.32 0.47
N THR A 473 2.12 -3.15 1.31
CA THR A 473 3.30 -2.77 2.10
C THR A 473 4.34 -3.88 2.12
N THR A 474 5.60 -3.51 2.30
CA THR A 474 6.69 -4.48 2.42
C THR A 474 6.79 -5.15 3.79
N SER A 475 6.07 -4.64 4.78
CA SER A 475 6.05 -5.16 6.15
C SER A 475 4.93 -6.16 6.44
N GLY A 476 3.97 -6.31 5.54
CA GLY A 476 2.75 -7.09 5.78
C GLY A 476 1.63 -6.31 6.50
N ARG A 477 1.87 -5.04 6.85
CA ARG A 477 0.80 -4.16 7.34
C ARG A 477 -0.25 -3.97 6.26
N LEU A 478 -1.52 -3.93 6.64
CA LEU A 478 -2.60 -3.59 5.74
C LEU A 478 -2.43 -2.17 5.21
N SER A 479 -2.66 -1.98 3.93
CA SER A 479 -2.91 -0.67 3.33
C SER A 479 -4.38 -0.54 2.96
N SER A 480 -4.84 0.67 2.74
CA SER A 480 -6.22 0.93 2.33
C SER A 480 -6.24 1.79 1.07
N SER A 481 -7.18 1.51 0.20
CA SER A 481 -7.34 2.20 -1.09
C SER A 481 -8.83 2.28 -1.48
N GLY A 482 -9.13 2.88 -2.62
CA GLY A 482 -10.48 3.02 -3.12
C GLY A 482 -11.16 4.31 -2.67
N LYS A 483 -12.44 4.23 -2.28
CA LYS A 483 -13.26 5.40 -1.94
C LYS A 483 -12.63 6.27 -0.85
N MET A 484 -12.01 5.66 0.17
CA MET A 484 -11.26 6.34 1.22
C MET A 484 -10.10 5.48 1.71
N ASN A 485 -8.97 6.12 2.07
CA ASN A 485 -7.88 5.43 2.75
C ASN A 485 -8.11 5.47 4.27
N MET A 486 -8.58 4.36 4.84
CA MET A 486 -8.88 4.23 6.27
C MET A 486 -7.64 4.39 7.16
N GLN A 487 -6.44 4.07 6.65
CA GLN A 487 -5.18 4.25 7.40
C GLN A 487 -4.77 5.72 7.55
N GLN A 488 -5.45 6.65 6.86
CA GLN A 488 -5.16 8.09 6.91
C GLN A 488 -6.19 8.89 7.71
N ILE A 489 -7.15 8.24 8.36
CA ILE A 489 -8.10 8.93 9.25
C ILE A 489 -7.30 9.65 10.35
N PRO A 490 -7.53 10.97 10.56
CA PRO A 490 -6.81 11.73 11.58
C PRO A 490 -7.07 11.15 12.98
N ARG A 491 -5.99 10.77 13.69
CA ARG A 491 -6.09 10.14 15.02
C ARG A 491 -6.81 11.00 16.04
N ASP A 492 -6.51 12.31 16.04
CA ASP A 492 -6.95 13.27 17.06
C ASP A 492 -8.06 14.22 16.56
N ASN A 493 -8.75 13.86 15.46
CA ASN A 493 -9.82 14.69 14.93
C ASN A 493 -11.20 14.11 15.27
N PRO A 494 -11.92 14.66 16.26
CA PRO A 494 -13.20 14.13 16.68
C PRO A 494 -14.31 14.34 15.64
N ILE A 495 -14.20 15.32 14.74
CA ILE A 495 -15.24 15.59 13.74
C ILE A 495 -15.32 14.50 12.68
N VAL A 496 -14.19 14.05 12.16
CA VAL A 496 -14.16 12.94 11.18
C VAL A 496 -14.53 11.63 11.85
N LYS A 497 -13.93 11.32 13.01
CA LYS A 497 -14.23 10.11 13.78
C LYS A 497 -15.67 10.06 14.26
N GLY A 498 -16.23 11.20 14.70
CA GLY A 498 -17.60 11.28 15.14
C GLY A 498 -18.66 11.08 14.06
N CYS A 499 -18.27 11.26 12.78
CA CYS A 499 -19.14 10.93 11.66
C CYS A 499 -19.22 9.40 11.39
N ILE A 500 -18.24 8.61 11.88
CA ILE A 500 -18.31 7.14 11.88
C ILE A 500 -19.13 6.72 13.10
N LYS A 501 -20.41 6.47 12.89
CA LYS A 501 -21.40 6.29 13.95
C LYS A 501 -22.17 4.99 13.78
N ALA A 502 -22.35 4.28 14.89
CA ALA A 502 -23.12 3.05 14.91
C ALA A 502 -24.57 3.28 14.50
N THR A 503 -25.18 2.29 13.87
CA THR A 503 -26.62 2.26 13.61
C THR A 503 -27.40 2.09 14.93
N LYS A 504 -28.65 2.50 14.93
CA LYS A 504 -29.50 2.49 16.14
C LYS A 504 -29.54 1.08 16.78
N GLY A 505 -29.26 1.01 18.09
CA GLY A 505 -29.21 -0.23 18.88
C GLY A 505 -27.85 -0.91 18.88
N ASN A 506 -26.86 -0.32 18.21
CA ASN A 506 -25.49 -0.80 18.15
C ASN A 506 -24.53 0.23 18.74
N LYS A 507 -23.29 -0.21 19.03
CA LYS A 507 -22.16 0.64 19.44
C LYS A 507 -20.96 0.37 18.54
N ILE A 508 -20.08 1.37 18.42
CA ILE A 508 -18.75 1.18 17.90
C ILE A 508 -17.86 0.63 19.01
N VAL A 509 -17.23 -0.49 18.75
CA VAL A 509 -16.19 -1.07 19.61
C VAL A 509 -14.85 -0.95 18.89
N ALA A 510 -13.90 -0.29 19.52
CA ALA A 510 -12.53 -0.17 19.05
C ALA A 510 -11.59 -0.91 19.99
N MET A 511 -10.77 -1.80 19.47
CA MET A 511 -9.70 -2.47 20.23
C MET A 511 -8.36 -2.07 19.64
N ASP A 512 -7.42 -1.66 20.49
CA ASP A 512 -6.03 -1.33 20.12
C ASP A 512 -5.06 -2.26 20.84
N LEU A 513 -4.03 -2.74 20.12
CA LEU A 513 -2.91 -3.45 20.74
C LEU A 513 -2.00 -2.45 21.49
N THR A 514 -1.70 -2.76 22.76
CA THR A 514 -0.82 -1.93 23.57
C THR A 514 0.63 -2.35 23.46
N THR A 515 1.52 -1.42 23.07
CA THR A 515 2.98 -1.65 22.99
C THR A 515 3.40 -2.93 22.26
N ALA A 516 2.60 -3.35 21.26
CA ALA A 516 2.76 -4.63 20.57
C ALA A 516 4.16 -4.85 19.98
N GLU A 517 4.75 -3.81 19.37
CA GLU A 517 6.09 -3.92 18.76
C GLU A 517 7.17 -4.18 19.82
N VAL A 518 7.08 -3.53 20.98
CA VAL A 518 8.04 -3.73 22.08
C VAL A 518 7.83 -5.09 22.74
N TYR A 519 6.57 -5.52 22.88
CA TYR A 519 6.23 -6.85 23.36
C TYR A 519 6.84 -7.95 22.47
N CYS A 520 6.65 -7.84 21.17
CA CYS A 520 7.26 -8.76 20.21
C CYS A 520 8.80 -8.75 20.30
N ALA A 521 9.40 -7.57 20.42
CA ALA A 521 10.85 -7.43 20.56
C ALA A 521 11.38 -8.10 21.85
N ALA A 522 10.67 -7.98 22.97
CA ALA A 522 11.02 -8.62 24.24
C ALA A 522 11.07 -10.16 24.09
N VAL A 523 10.06 -10.72 23.43
CA VAL A 523 9.98 -12.17 23.16
C VAL A 523 11.09 -12.63 22.23
N LEU A 524 11.26 -11.94 21.08
CA LEU A 524 12.28 -12.29 20.07
C LEU A 524 13.71 -12.19 20.61
N ALA A 525 13.96 -11.19 21.44
CA ALA A 525 15.25 -10.97 22.09
C ALA A 525 15.50 -11.93 23.26
N ASN A 526 14.46 -12.61 23.73
CA ASN A 526 14.47 -13.37 24.99
C ASN A 526 15.07 -12.55 26.13
N ASP A 527 14.70 -11.25 26.21
CA ASP A 527 15.20 -10.33 27.22
C ASP A 527 14.35 -10.43 28.48
N LYS A 528 14.87 -11.11 29.51
CA LYS A 528 14.16 -11.39 30.76
C LYS A 528 13.73 -10.11 31.48
N ALA A 529 14.63 -9.11 31.56
CA ALA A 529 14.33 -7.86 32.23
C ALA A 529 13.19 -7.09 31.52
N LEU A 530 13.18 -7.08 30.18
CA LEU A 530 12.12 -6.44 29.42
C LEU A 530 10.79 -7.24 29.53
N MET A 531 10.84 -8.58 29.56
CA MET A 531 9.64 -9.40 29.79
C MET A 531 9.08 -9.18 31.21
N GLU A 532 9.93 -9.04 32.23
CA GLU A 532 9.53 -8.74 33.61
C GLU A 532 8.80 -7.40 33.71
N VAL A 533 9.17 -6.39 32.88
CA VAL A 533 8.44 -5.12 32.81
C VAL A 533 6.98 -5.33 32.39
N PHE A 534 6.72 -6.22 31.44
CA PHE A 534 5.36 -6.57 31.04
C PHE A 534 4.61 -7.35 32.11
N GLN A 535 5.29 -8.29 32.76
CA GLN A 535 4.71 -9.15 33.79
C GLN A 535 4.43 -8.41 35.11
N SER A 536 5.14 -7.31 35.40
CA SER A 536 4.97 -6.54 36.63
C SER A 536 3.65 -5.75 36.68
N GLY A 537 2.98 -5.61 35.54
CA GLY A 537 1.76 -4.79 35.43
C GLY A 537 2.02 -3.29 35.53
N GLY A 538 0.96 -2.49 35.62
CA GLY A 538 1.04 -1.05 35.63
C GLY A 538 1.39 -0.41 34.25
N ASN A 539 1.69 0.87 34.25
CA ASN A 539 2.02 1.57 33.01
C ASN A 539 3.43 1.18 32.51
N PHE A 540 3.51 0.59 31.34
CA PHE A 540 4.75 0.12 30.72
C PHE A 540 5.84 1.21 30.67
N HIS A 541 5.54 2.41 30.20
CA HIS A 541 6.54 3.47 30.08
C HIS A 541 6.96 4.06 31.45
N SER A 542 6.09 3.99 32.45
CA SER A 542 6.45 4.32 33.84
C SER A 542 7.41 3.33 34.43
N ASN A 543 7.19 2.02 34.20
CA ASN A 543 8.12 0.97 34.59
C ASN A 543 9.51 1.14 33.92
N ILE A 544 9.54 1.38 32.61
CA ILE A 544 10.80 1.67 31.88
C ILE A 544 11.51 2.89 32.49
N ALA A 545 10.78 3.99 32.72
CA ALA A 545 11.37 5.20 33.30
C ALA A 545 11.95 4.93 34.71
N LYS A 546 11.21 4.23 35.58
CA LYS A 546 11.67 3.85 36.89
C LYS A 546 12.98 3.08 36.86
N LEU A 547 13.09 2.08 35.95
CA LEU A 547 14.28 1.26 35.81
C LEU A 547 15.46 2.02 35.18
N VAL A 548 15.26 2.73 34.10
CA VAL A 548 16.34 3.40 33.34
C VAL A 548 16.89 4.60 34.11
N PHE A 549 16.05 5.38 34.80
CA PHE A 549 16.44 6.56 35.55
C PHE A 549 16.60 6.30 37.06
N ASN A 550 16.41 5.06 37.52
CA ASN A 550 16.49 4.67 38.91
C ASN A 550 15.66 5.56 39.83
N LEU A 551 14.36 5.75 39.47
CA LEU A 551 13.48 6.69 40.17
C LEU A 551 13.06 6.16 41.55
N PRO A 552 13.10 7.00 42.61
CA PRO A 552 12.82 6.60 44.00
C PRO A 552 11.30 6.72 44.35
N CYS A 553 10.42 6.24 43.48
CA CYS A 553 8.96 6.32 43.64
C CYS A 553 8.28 5.04 43.16
N GLU A 554 7.00 4.85 43.48
CA GLU A 554 6.22 3.76 42.91
C GLU A 554 5.85 4.03 41.44
N VAL A 555 5.54 2.95 40.70
CA VAL A 555 5.29 3.06 39.22
C VAL A 555 4.13 3.97 38.91
N ASP A 556 3.09 3.94 39.73
CA ASP A 556 1.88 4.77 39.51
C ASP A 556 2.16 6.26 39.78
N GLU A 557 3.16 6.61 40.56
CA GLU A 557 3.58 7.97 40.87
C GLU A 557 4.47 8.59 39.75
N VAL A 558 5.07 7.76 38.90
CA VAL A 558 6.03 8.22 37.87
C VAL A 558 5.39 9.24 36.92
N ALA A 559 4.13 9.05 36.54
CA ALA A 559 3.45 9.93 35.60
C ALA A 559 3.29 11.36 36.18
N GLU A 560 3.02 11.46 37.46
CA GLU A 560 2.83 12.74 38.17
C GLU A 560 4.17 13.38 38.57
N LEU A 561 5.05 12.63 39.21
CA LEU A 561 6.30 13.15 39.80
C LEU A 561 7.43 13.30 38.76
N TYR A 562 7.46 12.39 37.75
CA TYR A 562 8.55 12.25 36.78
C TYR A 562 8.06 12.19 35.33
N GLY A 563 7.04 12.98 34.97
CA GLY A 563 6.42 12.98 33.64
C GLY A 563 7.41 13.17 32.49
N THR A 564 8.45 14.00 32.69
CA THR A 564 9.52 14.22 31.69
C THR A 564 10.33 12.94 31.46
N GLN A 565 10.75 12.24 32.51
CA GLN A 565 11.51 10.98 32.42
C GLN A 565 10.66 9.89 31.77
N ARG A 566 9.37 9.83 32.08
CA ARG A 566 8.42 8.91 31.43
C ARG A 566 8.32 9.19 29.94
N GLN A 567 8.25 10.46 29.52
CA GLN A 567 8.23 10.83 28.09
C GLN A 567 9.56 10.48 27.40
N MET A 568 10.70 10.70 28.09
CA MET A 568 12.02 10.30 27.61
C MET A 568 12.09 8.78 27.42
N ALA A 569 11.64 8.00 28.40
CA ALA A 569 11.61 6.53 28.33
C ALA A 569 10.77 6.04 27.15
N LYS A 570 9.61 6.68 26.90
CA LYS A 570 8.75 6.39 25.76
C LYS A 570 9.47 6.68 24.42
N ALA A 571 10.06 7.86 24.28
CA ALA A 571 10.76 8.27 23.06
C ALA A 571 12.00 7.41 22.78
N VAL A 572 12.76 7.05 23.83
CA VAL A 572 13.92 6.16 23.70
C VAL A 572 13.50 4.75 23.31
N THR A 573 12.48 4.19 23.96
CA THR A 573 11.99 2.82 23.65
C THR A 573 11.55 2.71 22.19
N PHE A 574 10.69 3.60 21.73
CA PHE A 574 10.25 3.59 20.32
C PHE A 574 11.39 3.96 19.37
N GLY A 575 12.22 4.94 19.73
CA GLY A 575 13.38 5.31 18.93
C GLY A 575 14.32 4.14 18.67
N ILE A 576 14.61 3.33 19.70
CA ILE A 576 15.44 2.12 19.59
C ILE A 576 14.78 1.09 18.67
N MET A 577 13.46 0.84 18.84
CA MET A 577 12.74 -0.10 17.97
C MET A 577 12.79 0.31 16.50
N TYR A 578 12.77 1.62 16.22
CA TYR A 578 12.86 2.14 14.85
C TYR A 578 14.29 2.46 14.39
N GLY A 579 15.31 2.06 15.15
CA GLY A 579 16.72 2.26 14.82
C GLY A 579 17.15 3.74 14.79
N ALA A 580 16.47 4.60 15.58
CA ALA A 580 16.84 6.01 15.70
C ALA A 580 18.16 6.15 16.48
N GLY A 581 19.07 6.99 15.99
CA GLY A 581 20.27 7.36 16.71
C GLY A 581 20.03 8.48 17.73
N PRO A 582 21.05 8.79 18.58
CA PRO A 582 20.95 9.77 19.65
C PRO A 582 20.40 11.14 19.21
N LYS A 583 20.83 11.63 18.03
CA LYS A 583 20.39 12.91 17.48
C LYS A 583 18.85 12.93 17.29
N LYS A 584 18.30 11.91 16.64
CA LYS A 584 16.85 11.85 16.36
C LYS A 584 16.03 11.69 17.63
N ILE A 585 16.54 10.93 18.61
CA ILE A 585 15.91 10.77 19.92
C ILE A 585 15.94 12.10 20.69
N SER A 586 17.06 12.82 20.68
CA SER A 586 17.20 14.15 21.24
C SER A 586 16.17 15.14 20.67
N GLU A 587 16.04 15.20 19.36
CA GLU A 587 15.06 16.04 18.65
C GLU A 587 13.63 15.68 19.06
N GLN A 588 13.31 14.39 19.13
CA GLN A 588 11.97 13.92 19.50
C GLN A 588 11.63 14.24 20.96
N VAL A 589 12.54 13.97 21.89
CA VAL A 589 12.33 14.28 23.32
C VAL A 589 12.19 15.78 23.55
N THR A 590 13.02 16.60 22.89
CA THR A 590 12.93 18.08 22.97
C THR A 590 11.56 18.54 22.53
N LYS A 591 11.07 18.00 21.40
CA LYS A 591 9.75 18.34 20.86
C LYS A 591 8.60 17.91 21.77
N ASP A 592 8.65 16.68 22.30
CA ASP A 592 7.54 16.10 23.08
C ASP A 592 7.48 16.67 24.51
N SER A 593 8.63 17.03 25.09
CA SER A 593 8.72 17.58 26.44
C SER A 593 8.68 19.11 26.53
N GLY A 594 8.91 19.80 25.42
CA GLY A 594 9.09 21.26 25.38
C GLY A 594 10.39 21.74 26.07
N LYS A 595 11.28 20.82 26.45
CA LYS A 595 12.57 21.12 27.11
C LYS A 595 13.70 20.63 26.23
N TYR A 596 14.75 21.46 26.05
CA TYR A 596 15.92 21.06 25.28
C TYR A 596 16.59 19.81 25.91
N PHE A 597 16.78 18.80 25.08
CA PHE A 597 17.45 17.56 25.42
C PHE A 597 18.59 17.33 24.43
N SER A 598 19.82 17.32 24.92
CA SER A 598 21.02 17.27 24.08
C SER A 598 21.24 15.86 23.49
N THR A 599 22.00 15.78 22.39
CA THR A 599 22.43 14.51 21.80
C THR A 599 23.31 13.70 22.76
N SER A 600 24.09 14.36 23.64
CA SER A 600 24.91 13.70 24.66
C SER A 600 24.05 13.00 25.72
N GLU A 601 23.03 13.72 26.24
CA GLU A 601 22.07 13.14 27.20
C GLU A 601 21.30 11.98 26.56
N ALA A 602 20.87 12.11 25.28
CA ALA A 602 20.24 11.01 24.56
C ALA A 602 21.16 9.79 24.45
N SER A 603 22.45 10.00 24.21
CA SER A 603 23.45 8.91 24.19
C SER A 603 23.57 8.18 25.52
N GLU A 604 23.57 8.92 26.63
CA GLU A 604 23.66 8.34 27.96
C GLU A 604 22.40 7.54 28.30
N VAL A 605 21.22 8.08 28.04
CA VAL A 605 19.95 7.37 28.28
C VAL A 605 19.85 6.10 27.44
N ILE A 606 20.30 6.12 26.17
CA ILE A 606 20.33 4.93 25.31
C ILE A 606 21.30 3.88 25.90
N LYS A 607 22.44 4.31 26.43
CA LYS A 607 23.40 3.40 27.06
C LYS A 607 22.82 2.75 28.32
N ASP A 608 22.16 3.52 29.18
CA ASP A 608 21.52 3.04 30.39
C ASP A 608 20.34 2.10 30.03
N TYR A 609 19.57 2.42 29.02
CA TYR A 609 18.52 1.55 28.50
C TYR A 609 19.07 0.18 28.08
N PHE A 610 20.13 0.16 27.30
CA PHE A 610 20.76 -1.09 26.89
C PHE A 610 21.57 -1.82 27.98
N HIS A 611 21.95 -1.12 29.03
CA HIS A 611 22.49 -1.74 30.22
C HIS A 611 21.41 -2.54 30.95
N GLN A 612 20.20 -2.00 31.09
CA GLN A 612 19.05 -2.70 31.68
C GLN A 612 18.56 -3.84 30.75
N PHE A 613 18.49 -3.60 29.46
CA PHE A 613 17.94 -4.54 28.46
C PHE A 613 19.05 -5.08 27.55
N SER A 614 20.00 -5.78 28.13
CA SER A 614 21.17 -6.29 27.39
C SER A 614 20.86 -7.42 26.42
N GLY A 615 19.79 -8.19 26.63
CA GLY A 615 19.26 -9.18 25.71
C GLY A 615 18.76 -8.54 24.42
N LEU A 616 17.99 -7.46 24.55
CA LEU A 616 17.51 -6.68 23.42
C LEU A 616 18.67 -6.11 22.59
N LYS A 617 19.68 -5.53 23.26
CA LYS A 617 20.89 -5.02 22.57
C LYS A 617 21.56 -6.08 21.72
N ARG A 618 21.82 -7.24 22.32
CA ARG A 618 22.47 -8.38 21.64
C ARG A 618 21.65 -8.88 20.46
N TRP A 619 20.33 -8.97 20.63
CA TRP A 619 19.43 -9.37 19.55
C TRP A 619 19.46 -8.37 18.39
N LEU A 620 19.37 -7.08 18.66
CA LEU A 620 19.45 -6.02 17.63
C LEU A 620 20.77 -6.06 16.86
N ASP A 621 21.90 -6.22 17.57
CA ASP A 621 23.22 -6.32 16.93
C ASP A 621 23.34 -7.56 16.05
N ASN A 622 22.77 -8.70 16.49
CA ASN A 622 22.75 -9.93 15.72
C ASN A 622 21.87 -9.79 14.45
N GLN A 623 20.69 -9.17 14.57
CA GLN A 623 19.83 -8.93 13.41
C GLN A 623 20.47 -7.99 12.41
N LYS A 624 21.09 -6.91 12.90
CA LYS A 624 21.86 -5.97 12.06
C LYS A 624 22.93 -6.71 11.27
N LYS A 625 23.77 -7.49 11.93
CA LYS A 625 24.81 -8.28 11.29
C LYS A 625 24.25 -9.26 10.27
N PHE A 626 23.18 -9.98 10.61
CA PHE A 626 22.54 -10.92 9.69
C PHE A 626 22.05 -10.22 8.41
N ILE A 627 21.43 -9.04 8.55
CA ILE A 627 20.95 -8.23 7.41
C ILE A 627 22.12 -7.78 6.54
N GLU A 628 23.18 -7.24 7.14
CA GLU A 628 24.38 -6.79 6.45
C GLU A 628 25.09 -7.92 5.67
N ASP A 629 25.10 -9.13 6.23
CA ASP A 629 25.75 -10.29 5.62
C ASP A 629 24.90 -10.94 4.50
N ASN A 630 23.57 -10.90 4.60
CA ASN A 630 22.69 -11.69 3.76
C ASN A 630 21.79 -10.89 2.80
N GLY A 631 21.51 -9.61 3.08
CA GLY A 631 20.62 -8.78 2.27
C GLY A 631 19.13 -9.17 2.34
N PHE A 632 18.71 -9.91 3.36
CA PHE A 632 17.31 -10.23 3.62
C PHE A 632 17.10 -10.62 5.10
N ILE A 633 15.83 -10.68 5.51
CA ILE A 633 15.45 -11.21 6.81
C ILE A 633 14.06 -11.87 6.74
N TYR A 634 13.76 -12.77 7.69
CA TYR A 634 12.45 -13.40 7.87
C TYR A 634 11.80 -12.94 9.17
N SER A 635 10.47 -12.67 9.13
CA SER A 635 9.68 -12.49 10.34
C SER A 635 9.43 -13.83 11.04
N HIS A 636 8.91 -13.79 12.27
CA HIS A 636 8.51 -14.98 13.02
C HIS A 636 7.53 -15.87 12.24
N PHE A 637 6.53 -15.28 11.59
CA PHE A 637 5.53 -16.01 10.82
C PHE A 637 6.02 -16.49 9.45
N GLY A 638 7.24 -16.11 9.02
CA GLY A 638 7.84 -16.59 7.79
C GLY A 638 7.82 -15.59 6.62
N ARG A 639 7.32 -14.36 6.80
CA ARG A 639 7.42 -13.31 5.76
C ARG A 639 8.88 -12.98 5.51
N LYS A 640 9.26 -12.85 4.25
CA LYS A 640 10.61 -12.46 3.84
C LYS A 640 10.64 -10.97 3.47
N ARG A 641 11.62 -10.26 4.01
CA ARG A 641 11.97 -8.90 3.56
C ARG A 641 13.33 -8.94 2.87
N ARG A 642 13.36 -8.59 1.60
CA ARG A 642 14.60 -8.48 0.81
C ARG A 642 15.15 -7.07 0.96
N LEU A 643 16.45 -6.96 1.19
CA LEU A 643 17.14 -5.73 1.57
C LEU A 643 18.44 -5.58 0.75
N PRO A 644 18.37 -5.61 -0.59
CA PRO A 644 19.56 -5.60 -1.43
C PRO A 644 20.39 -4.32 -1.30
N ASN A 645 19.79 -3.23 -0.85
CA ASN A 645 20.47 -1.93 -0.71
C ASN A 645 21.45 -1.87 0.48
N VAL A 646 21.51 -2.89 1.34
CA VAL A 646 22.57 -3.01 2.35
C VAL A 646 23.96 -3.09 1.71
N PHE A 647 24.03 -3.54 0.45
CA PHE A 647 25.26 -3.64 -0.34
C PHE A 647 25.57 -2.35 -1.14
N SER A 648 24.81 -1.27 -0.92
CA SER A 648 25.05 0.01 -1.59
C SER A 648 26.41 0.61 -1.17
N THR A 649 27.08 1.25 -2.11
CA THR A 649 28.29 2.04 -1.83
C THR A 649 28.00 3.32 -1.04
N ASP A 650 26.74 3.79 -1.05
CA ASP A 650 26.27 4.89 -0.22
C ASP A 650 25.93 4.37 1.18
N LYS A 651 26.72 4.78 2.18
CA LYS A 651 26.54 4.38 3.58
C LYS A 651 25.21 4.82 4.17
N GLY A 652 24.63 5.94 3.67
CA GLY A 652 23.33 6.43 4.11
C GLY A 652 22.21 5.49 3.66
N ILE A 653 22.25 5.06 2.39
CA ILE A 653 21.30 4.10 1.80
C ILE A 653 21.44 2.75 2.53
N ALA A 654 22.67 2.23 2.68
CA ALA A 654 22.91 0.95 3.36
C ALA A 654 22.40 0.97 4.80
N SER A 655 22.69 2.02 5.58
CA SER A 655 22.23 2.16 6.96
C SER A 655 20.71 2.33 7.06
N HIS A 656 20.07 3.00 6.11
CA HIS A 656 18.61 3.10 6.05
C HIS A 656 17.97 1.72 5.84
N GLU A 657 18.53 0.93 4.93
CA GLU A 657 18.04 -0.40 4.61
C GLU A 657 18.13 -1.36 5.81
N VAL A 658 19.25 -1.31 6.55
CA VAL A 658 19.42 -2.10 7.79
C VAL A 658 18.33 -1.74 8.82
N ARG A 659 18.08 -0.43 9.04
CA ARG A 659 17.02 0.01 9.95
C ARG A 659 15.64 -0.46 9.49
N SER A 660 15.37 -0.39 8.18
CA SER A 660 14.13 -0.90 7.58
C SER A 660 13.92 -2.39 7.86
N GLY A 661 15.00 -3.20 7.79
CA GLY A 661 14.96 -4.62 8.11
C GLY A 661 14.68 -4.92 9.58
N ILE A 662 15.25 -4.15 10.50
CA ILE A 662 14.99 -4.29 11.95
C ILE A 662 13.53 -3.91 12.25
N ASN A 663 13.05 -2.80 11.72
CA ASN A 663 11.66 -2.37 11.88
C ASN A 663 10.67 -3.40 11.36
N PHE A 664 10.98 -4.00 10.21
CA PHE A 664 10.16 -5.04 9.61
C PHE A 664 9.88 -6.18 10.58
N LEU A 665 10.87 -6.62 11.38
CA LEU A 665 10.70 -7.75 12.30
C LEU A 665 9.56 -7.52 13.28
N VAL A 666 9.55 -6.38 13.97
CA VAL A 666 8.54 -6.10 15.01
C VAL A 666 7.21 -5.65 14.43
N GLN A 667 7.24 -4.82 13.39
CA GLN A 667 6.02 -4.32 12.74
C GLN A 667 5.24 -5.42 12.03
N SER A 668 5.95 -6.32 11.33
CA SER A 668 5.32 -7.44 10.63
C SER A 668 4.63 -8.39 11.61
N ILE A 669 5.28 -8.71 12.73
CA ILE A 669 4.71 -9.63 13.72
C ILE A 669 3.50 -8.99 14.40
N ALA A 670 3.59 -7.75 14.86
CA ALA A 670 2.47 -7.05 15.47
C ALA A 670 1.25 -6.98 14.53
N SER A 671 1.50 -6.69 13.26
CA SER A 671 0.45 -6.67 12.24
C SER A 671 -0.17 -8.05 11.99
N ASP A 672 0.64 -9.10 11.91
CA ASP A 672 0.13 -10.46 11.70
C ASP A 672 -0.65 -10.97 12.93
N VAL A 673 -0.22 -10.65 14.15
CA VAL A 673 -0.98 -10.97 15.38
C VAL A 673 -2.35 -10.29 15.38
N ASN A 674 -2.40 -9.00 15.02
CA ASN A 674 -3.66 -8.25 14.91
C ASN A 674 -4.59 -8.82 13.84
N LEU A 675 -4.05 -9.10 12.66
CA LEU A 675 -4.81 -9.67 11.54
C LEU A 675 -5.35 -11.07 11.85
N LEU A 676 -4.50 -11.94 12.39
CA LEU A 676 -4.90 -13.31 12.80
C LEU A 676 -5.92 -13.29 13.92
N GLY A 677 -5.79 -12.37 14.88
CA GLY A 677 -6.78 -12.16 15.92
C GLY A 677 -8.14 -11.75 15.36
N ALA A 678 -8.15 -10.86 14.38
CA ALA A 678 -9.38 -10.43 13.70
C ALA A 678 -9.99 -11.55 12.85
N ILE A 679 -9.17 -12.34 12.13
CA ILE A 679 -9.63 -13.49 11.33
C ILE A 679 -10.28 -14.54 12.24
N ASP A 680 -9.58 -14.97 13.31
CA ASP A 680 -10.08 -15.98 14.24
C ASP A 680 -11.37 -15.49 14.92
N THR A 681 -11.46 -14.20 15.30
CA THR A 681 -12.67 -13.59 15.85
C THR A 681 -13.82 -13.63 14.87
N HIS A 682 -13.60 -13.22 13.64
CA HIS A 682 -14.61 -13.21 12.59
C HIS A 682 -15.16 -14.62 12.29
N GLN A 683 -14.25 -15.60 12.23
CA GLN A 683 -14.62 -16.99 12.02
C GLN A 683 -15.48 -17.51 13.17
N GLU A 684 -15.07 -17.26 14.42
CA GLU A 684 -15.85 -17.69 15.61
C GLU A 684 -17.24 -17.01 15.68
N LEU A 685 -17.33 -15.72 15.30
CA LEU A 685 -18.62 -15.03 15.21
C LEU A 685 -19.55 -15.71 14.20
N LYS A 686 -19.04 -16.15 13.06
CA LYS A 686 -19.81 -16.91 12.06
C LYS A 686 -20.25 -18.27 12.59
N GLU A 687 -19.35 -19.01 13.21
CA GLU A 687 -19.63 -20.34 13.80
C GLU A 687 -20.72 -20.26 14.90
N LYS A 688 -20.72 -19.17 15.66
CA LYS A 688 -21.75 -18.88 16.69
C LYS A 688 -22.99 -18.17 16.17
N GLN A 689 -23.06 -17.86 14.88
CA GLN A 689 -24.16 -17.10 14.24
C GLN A 689 -24.32 -15.69 14.83
N LEU A 690 -23.24 -15.08 15.30
CA LEU A 690 -23.20 -13.72 15.85
C LEU A 690 -22.72 -12.67 14.84
N ASP A 691 -22.35 -13.07 13.64
CA ASP A 691 -21.80 -12.21 12.57
C ASP A 691 -22.78 -11.13 12.09
N LYS A 692 -24.10 -11.28 12.39
CA LYS A 692 -25.12 -10.25 12.15
C LYS A 692 -25.22 -9.23 13.28
N ASP A 693 -24.91 -9.63 14.52
CA ASP A 693 -24.98 -8.79 15.71
C ASP A 693 -23.66 -8.12 16.07
N ALA A 694 -22.54 -8.64 15.56
CA ALA A 694 -21.20 -8.08 15.74
C ALA A 694 -20.41 -8.16 14.43
N ARG A 695 -20.15 -7.01 13.80
CA ARG A 695 -19.49 -6.93 12.49
C ARG A 695 -18.21 -6.14 12.56
N ILE A 696 -17.08 -6.77 12.28
CA ILE A 696 -15.82 -6.06 12.03
C ILE A 696 -15.94 -5.35 10.69
N PHE A 697 -15.75 -4.03 10.67
CA PHE A 697 -15.88 -3.21 9.47
C PHE A 697 -14.59 -2.52 9.04
N ALA A 698 -13.55 -2.47 9.89
CA ALA A 698 -12.27 -1.90 9.53
C ALA A 698 -11.14 -2.40 10.44
N LEU A 699 -9.93 -2.46 9.88
CA LEU A 699 -8.68 -2.54 10.61
C LEU A 699 -7.89 -1.26 10.31
N VAL A 700 -7.59 -0.46 11.33
CA VAL A 700 -6.90 0.82 11.20
C VAL A 700 -5.64 0.81 12.06
N HIS A 701 -4.46 0.79 11.44
CA HIS A 701 -3.19 0.55 12.13
C HIS A 701 -3.22 -0.75 12.94
N ASP A 702 -3.11 -0.65 14.26
CA ASP A 702 -3.14 -1.76 15.21
C ASP A 702 -4.53 -1.93 15.87
N SER A 703 -5.55 -1.21 15.34
CA SER A 703 -6.93 -1.25 15.88
C SER A 703 -7.82 -2.18 15.06
N ILE A 704 -8.72 -2.89 15.74
CA ILE A 704 -9.85 -3.60 15.15
C ILE A 704 -11.13 -2.84 15.50
N LEU A 705 -11.88 -2.42 14.48
CA LEU A 705 -13.13 -1.67 14.64
C LEU A 705 -14.31 -2.54 14.28
N ALA A 706 -15.31 -2.61 15.18
CA ALA A 706 -16.52 -3.34 14.96
C ALA A 706 -17.76 -2.51 15.32
N GLU A 707 -18.86 -2.81 14.67
CA GLU A 707 -20.19 -2.39 15.07
C GLU A 707 -20.88 -3.57 15.74
N VAL A 708 -21.29 -3.39 17.00
CA VAL A 708 -21.77 -4.46 17.86
C VAL A 708 -23.08 -4.05 18.51
N LYS A 709 -24.06 -4.94 18.51
CA LYS A 709 -25.32 -4.77 19.20
C LYS A 709 -25.10 -4.60 20.71
N GLU A 710 -25.81 -3.66 21.33
CA GLU A 710 -25.55 -3.28 22.73
C GLU A 710 -25.56 -4.47 23.71
N ASP A 711 -26.50 -5.40 23.55
CA ASP A 711 -26.63 -6.60 24.40
C ASP A 711 -25.60 -7.71 24.07
N LYS A 712 -24.76 -7.53 23.07
CA LYS A 712 -23.72 -8.47 22.61
C LYS A 712 -22.28 -8.00 22.83
N ILE A 713 -22.10 -6.84 23.40
CA ILE A 713 -20.76 -6.24 23.56
C ILE A 713 -19.86 -7.10 24.43
N GLU A 714 -20.34 -7.59 25.58
CA GLU A 714 -19.52 -8.41 26.48
C GLU A 714 -19.10 -9.72 25.80
N GLU A 715 -20.05 -10.42 25.15
CA GLU A 715 -19.76 -11.66 24.43
C GLU A 715 -18.75 -11.43 23.27
N TYR A 716 -18.91 -10.33 22.53
CA TYR A 716 -17.98 -9.96 21.47
C TYR A 716 -16.57 -9.68 22.00
N LEU A 717 -16.46 -8.91 23.10
CA LEU A 717 -15.15 -8.60 23.71
C LEU A 717 -14.46 -9.84 24.24
N GLU A 718 -15.17 -10.77 24.86
CA GLU A 718 -14.59 -12.05 25.31
C GLU A 718 -14.01 -12.85 24.14
N ILE A 719 -14.73 -12.92 23.02
CA ILE A 719 -14.28 -13.60 21.80
C ILE A 719 -13.04 -12.88 21.23
N LEU A 720 -13.12 -11.57 21.08
CA LEU A 720 -12.04 -10.75 20.47
C LEU A 720 -10.75 -10.85 21.29
N ILE A 721 -10.81 -10.61 22.60
CA ILE A 721 -9.65 -10.62 23.49
C ILE A 721 -8.98 -11.99 23.47
N ARG A 722 -9.75 -13.07 23.62
CA ARG A 722 -9.23 -14.44 23.59
C ARG A 722 -8.51 -14.75 22.27
N ASN A 723 -9.09 -14.35 21.12
CA ASN A 723 -8.52 -14.62 19.82
C ASN A 723 -7.30 -13.74 19.51
N VAL A 724 -7.28 -12.49 19.93
CA VAL A 724 -6.12 -11.61 19.79
C VAL A 724 -4.97 -12.03 20.68
N GLN A 725 -5.26 -12.46 21.92
CA GLN A 725 -4.28 -12.90 22.91
C GLN A 725 -3.85 -14.37 22.77
N LYS A 726 -4.39 -15.08 21.80
CA LYS A 726 -4.03 -16.48 21.52
C LYS A 726 -2.51 -16.59 21.28
N ASP A 727 -1.89 -17.55 21.96
CA ASP A 727 -0.47 -17.82 21.76
C ASP A 727 -0.22 -18.37 20.34
N ARG A 728 0.62 -17.66 19.59
CA ARG A 728 1.07 -18.02 18.23
C ARG A 728 2.59 -18.20 18.17
N GLY A 729 3.20 -18.63 19.30
CA GLY A 729 4.65 -18.74 19.44
C GLY A 729 5.36 -17.39 19.70
N ILE A 730 4.61 -16.35 19.97
CA ILE A 730 5.05 -14.99 20.30
C ILE A 730 4.30 -14.54 21.56
N SER A 731 4.64 -15.12 22.70
CA SER A 731 3.99 -14.76 23.97
C SER A 731 4.99 -14.76 25.12
N ILE A 732 4.77 -13.85 26.08
CA ILE A 732 5.45 -13.83 27.37
C ILE A 732 4.68 -14.76 28.31
N PRO A 733 5.33 -15.71 29.02
CA PRO A 733 4.64 -16.61 29.90
C PRO A 733 3.77 -15.89 30.94
N ASN A 734 2.51 -16.28 31.06
CA ASN A 734 1.49 -15.68 31.93
C ASN A 734 1.24 -14.16 31.72
N CYS A 735 1.67 -13.62 30.60
CA CYS A 735 1.45 -12.22 30.23
C CYS A 735 1.13 -12.11 28.74
N PRO A 736 -0.13 -12.31 28.32
CA PRO A 736 -0.52 -12.18 26.92
C PRO A 736 -0.34 -10.73 26.45
N ILE A 737 -0.33 -10.54 25.14
CA ILE A 737 -0.22 -9.20 24.55
C ILE A 737 -1.36 -8.30 25.06
N GLY A 738 -1.01 -7.07 25.43
CA GLY A 738 -1.97 -6.11 25.95
C GLY A 738 -2.90 -5.61 24.86
N CYS A 739 -4.17 -5.44 25.18
CA CYS A 739 -5.16 -4.78 24.35
C CYS A 739 -6.05 -3.87 25.19
N ASP A 740 -6.24 -2.65 24.71
CA ASP A 740 -7.19 -1.68 25.25
C ASP A 740 -8.41 -1.63 24.37
N PHE A 741 -9.57 -1.37 24.94
CA PHE A 741 -10.80 -1.22 24.17
C PHE A 741 -11.62 -0.03 24.65
N GLU A 742 -12.31 0.61 23.70
CA GLU A 742 -13.25 1.69 23.93
C GLU A 742 -14.59 1.34 23.26
N VAL A 743 -15.69 1.76 23.89
CA VAL A 743 -17.05 1.56 23.40
C VAL A 743 -17.78 2.90 23.37
N GLY A 744 -18.39 3.23 22.24
CA GLY A 744 -19.08 4.51 22.08
C GLY A 744 -20.18 4.45 21.02
N ASP A 745 -20.98 5.50 20.92
CA ASP A 745 -21.98 5.66 19.87
C ASP A 745 -21.32 5.92 18.50
N ASP A 746 -20.13 6.51 18.54
CA ASP A 746 -19.33 6.82 17.37
C ASP A 746 -17.82 6.58 17.66
N TYR A 747 -17.00 6.62 16.60
CA TYR A 747 -15.56 6.34 16.69
C TYR A 747 -14.76 7.46 17.41
N SER A 748 -15.37 8.61 17.72
CA SER A 748 -14.72 9.63 18.56
C SER A 748 -14.78 9.29 20.05
N MET A 749 -15.55 8.27 20.45
CA MET A 749 -15.76 7.82 21.82
C MET A 749 -16.27 8.96 22.73
N GLY A 750 -17.29 9.69 22.23
CA GLY A 750 -17.91 10.80 22.95
C GLY A 750 -17.28 12.18 22.73
N LYS A 751 -16.03 12.26 22.26
CA LYS A 751 -15.30 13.54 22.06
C LYS A 751 -15.94 14.45 21.01
N PHE A 752 -16.76 13.90 20.11
CA PHE A 752 -17.53 14.69 19.17
C PHE A 752 -18.59 15.50 19.89
N GLY A 753 -19.39 14.89 20.74
CA GLY A 753 -20.45 15.55 21.53
C GLY A 753 -19.89 16.62 22.45
N GLU A 754 -18.77 16.37 23.14
CA GLU A 754 -18.11 17.36 24.01
C GLU A 754 -17.74 18.66 23.27
N LYS A 755 -17.40 18.58 21.99
CA LYS A 755 -16.90 19.69 21.18
C LYS A 755 -17.94 20.28 20.23
N TYR A 756 -18.89 19.49 19.77
CA TYR A 756 -19.83 19.84 18.69
C TYR A 756 -21.28 19.44 19.03
N GLU A 757 -21.73 19.68 20.29
CA GLU A 757 -23.06 19.28 20.78
C GLU A 757 -24.23 19.81 19.93
N ASN A 758 -24.04 20.86 19.15
CA ASN A 758 -25.08 21.53 18.36
C ASN A 758 -25.10 21.16 16.88
N ILE A 759 -24.34 20.12 16.46
CA ILE A 759 -24.29 19.66 15.05
C ILE A 759 -25.30 18.54 14.77
#